data_74a741622a6da70d8a755372eee9105e
#
_entry.id   74a741622a6da70d8a755372eee9105e
#
_cell.length_a   1.000
_cell.length_b   1.000
_cell.length_c   1.000
_cell.angle_alpha   90.00
_cell.angle_beta   90.00
_cell.angle_gamma   90.00
#
_symmetry.space_group_name_H-M   'P 1'
#
loop_
_entity.id
_entity.type
_entity.pdbx_description
1 polymer ?
#
loop_
_entity_poly.entity_id
_entity_poly.type
_entity_poly.pdbx_seq_one_letter_code
_entity_poly.pdbx_strand_id
1 'polypeptide(L)'
;MNRLIITTIIASLTLPAYAAPSRMRAIEVAQPDGTRLTVTAMGDENFRYYVSTDSVMLQHDGTVFRYFGTALTAHNPEQRTDEESRLTASLRYTSVIMQLKHEAATTVSRPKATAIGAPHALVILVEFPDRPYSVDAAGEEYFAMLNAEGYDNYRHSGSVRDYFVASSAGRYTPVFDVYGPVMMAHGFAYYGNDVGNSDAAPEEMVKEACLAIDNDVDFSIYDSNGDGEVDNVYIFYAGQGQADGGEVATIWPHSSTLTQNDEALTCDGVKIDSYGCSPELDGNKDVNGIGTFCHEYSHVLGLPDLYDTSYGGALTPGNWDLMARGNYLNDGRTPPLLSGYERYYLGWVEPKPITHPKNLRILPLADNDVYRISTERENEYFLLENRQKEGWDAFLPGHGMIVWHIDYNPNIWDRNVVNRNPSHQYVDIIEANHATTSIHEAGFAFPGTSNVTSLTEMKSWSGVDTNLPLTDITESAGIISLKVAGGKEDVEAPSLFEAEEITPTSVALRWSNSANAVTYNVYVNGVKTLTSINDTKIVVTSLDTDTDYTFYVTAEDLYEESLPSNEVSARTLPPTFEMLIPENVRVRNITEGGFTVTWDAVAGAEGYYLTVAQRYRGEFVQSLCSFNDNVLPEGWTTTSTSFYSVDGYYGSSAPSLRLVDGDLLQSPIFDGDIRQLSFMARRTKSDSDIKIVISGDCNGKSVVLHEVTPTSVKGGETIAFDEKDGTIPEHCRQITLMAKDDGIIAIDDVTIAYGGVATDTPVSAYNHKDVGNTEMFDVMLNPIERRLVVMVQAYNDEGESSMWSQPIEVTKGAEGSVELLRSEGCEATELWTIDGRLISDCRNIPAGIYIVKTPCGVRKIIVR
;
A
#
# COMPACT_ATOMS: atom_id res chain seq x y z
N MET A 1 -25.98 10.49 51.83
CA MET A 1 -25.18 11.69 51.65
C MET A 1 -23.86 11.41 50.92
N ASN A 2 -23.44 10.14 50.83
CA ASN A 2 -22.13 9.80 50.20
C ASN A 2 -22.17 9.55 48.69
N ARG A 3 -23.29 9.70 47.99
CA ARG A 3 -23.36 9.53 46.52
C ARG A 3 -23.16 10.86 45.74
N LEU A 4 -23.13 12.01 46.41
CA LEU A 4 -23.10 13.32 45.78
C LEU A 4 -21.66 13.88 45.61
N ILE A 5 -20.70 13.31 46.35
CA ILE A 5 -19.31 13.81 46.35
C ILE A 5 -18.47 13.17 45.22
N ILE A 6 -18.81 11.93 44.84
CA ILE A 6 -18.07 11.20 43.77
C ILE A 6 -18.39 11.74 42.36
N THR A 7 -19.59 12.30 42.17
CA THR A 7 -20.04 12.79 40.85
C THR A 7 -19.45 14.16 40.45
N THR A 8 -18.89 14.90 41.42
CA THR A 8 -18.35 16.25 41.13
C THR A 8 -16.86 16.29 40.83
N ILE A 9 -16.13 15.19 41.10
CA ILE A 9 -14.68 15.09 40.77
C ILE A 9 -14.46 14.55 39.32
N ILE A 10 -15.47 13.91 38.73
CA ILE A 10 -15.38 13.28 37.40
C ILE A 10 -15.63 14.26 36.26
N ALA A 11 -16.03 15.51 36.50
CA ALA A 11 -16.44 16.46 35.47
C ALA A 11 -15.30 17.38 34.93
N SER A 12 -14.06 17.13 35.30
CA SER A 12 -12.91 17.92 34.79
C SER A 12 -11.76 17.08 34.19
N LEU A 13 -12.04 15.84 33.82
CA LEU A 13 -11.05 14.97 33.21
C LEU A 13 -11.45 14.67 31.76
N THR A 14 -11.14 15.53 30.87
CA THR A 14 -11.12 15.22 29.46
C THR A 14 -9.74 15.56 28.95
N LEU A 15 -8.95 14.57 28.56
CA LEU A 15 -8.13 14.54 27.36
C LEU A 15 -7.01 13.48 27.48
N PRO A 16 -6.58 12.91 26.38
CA PRO A 16 -5.81 11.67 26.42
C PRO A 16 -4.33 11.90 26.14
N ALA A 17 -3.53 11.24 26.88
CA ALA A 17 -2.13 11.03 26.61
C ALA A 17 -1.86 9.51 26.48
N TYR A 18 -0.78 9.13 25.80
CA TYR A 18 -0.29 7.76 25.73
C TYR A 18 0.88 7.62 26.65
N ALA A 19 1.01 6.53 27.41
CA ALA A 19 2.22 6.23 28.15
C ALA A 19 2.38 4.79 28.53
N ALA A 20 3.63 4.41 28.74
CA ALA A 20 4.00 3.14 29.30
C ALA A 20 3.41 2.93 30.71
N PRO A 21 2.83 1.74 31.01
CA PRO A 21 2.29 1.44 32.33
C PRO A 21 3.42 1.46 33.39
N SER A 22 3.06 1.80 34.64
CA SER A 22 4.03 1.83 35.75
C SER A 22 4.82 0.52 35.90
N ARG A 23 6.10 0.64 36.25
CA ARG A 23 6.95 -0.50 36.65
C ARG A 23 6.60 -1.12 38.02
N MET A 24 5.63 -0.55 38.75
CA MET A 24 5.15 -1.02 40.04
C MET A 24 6.26 -1.13 41.10
N ARG A 25 7.23 -0.21 41.10
CA ARG A 25 8.27 -0.17 42.15
C ARG A 25 7.73 0.48 43.40
N ALA A 26 8.03 -0.12 44.57
CA ALA A 26 7.71 0.46 45.86
C ALA A 26 8.72 1.53 46.24
N ILE A 27 8.22 2.70 46.66
CA ILE A 27 9.02 3.80 47.23
C ILE A 27 8.59 4.10 48.67
N GLU A 28 9.52 4.59 49.47
CA GLU A 28 9.24 5.04 50.82
C GLU A 28 9.18 6.57 50.86
N VAL A 29 8.03 7.11 51.28
CA VAL A 29 7.77 8.55 51.33
C VAL A 29 7.57 9.01 52.78
N ALA A 30 8.02 10.23 53.11
CA ALA A 30 7.78 10.84 54.40
C ALA A 30 6.41 11.54 54.36
N GLN A 31 5.58 11.28 55.34
CA GLN A 31 4.30 11.97 55.53
C GLN A 31 4.47 13.22 56.39
N PRO A 32 3.60 14.25 56.28
CA PRO A 32 3.69 15.48 57.06
C PRO A 32 3.56 15.29 58.57
N ASP A 33 2.95 14.21 59.03
CA ASP A 33 2.83 13.85 60.41
C ASP A 33 4.09 13.18 61.02
N GLY A 34 5.13 13.02 60.19
CA GLY A 34 6.41 12.42 60.60
C GLY A 34 6.47 10.89 60.38
N THR A 35 5.41 10.26 59.96
CA THR A 35 5.43 8.81 59.63
C THR A 35 6.08 8.55 58.28
N ARG A 36 6.46 7.29 58.00
CA ARG A 36 6.89 6.84 56.66
C ARG A 36 5.85 5.89 56.12
N LEU A 37 5.55 6.08 54.85
CA LEU A 37 4.59 5.26 54.08
C LEU A 37 5.31 4.63 52.87
N THR A 38 5.10 3.32 52.69
CA THR A 38 5.57 2.64 51.48
C THR A 38 4.41 2.61 50.47
N VAL A 39 4.66 3.20 49.29
CA VAL A 39 3.66 3.28 48.23
C VAL A 39 4.23 2.71 46.93
N THR A 40 3.35 2.19 46.10
CA THR A 40 3.67 1.75 44.73
C THR A 40 2.81 2.55 43.76
N ALA A 41 3.42 3.24 42.79
CA ALA A 41 2.70 3.88 41.71
C ALA A 41 2.12 2.81 40.78
N MET A 42 0.89 3.01 40.33
CA MET A 42 0.12 2.10 39.48
C MET A 42 -0.57 2.92 38.41
N GLY A 43 -0.90 2.26 37.29
CA GLY A 43 -1.62 2.90 36.20
C GLY A 43 -0.70 3.45 35.13
N ASP A 44 -1.21 4.41 34.41
CA ASP A 44 -0.57 5.19 33.37
C ASP A 44 -0.82 6.70 33.62
N GLU A 45 -0.42 7.56 32.67
CA GLU A 45 -0.62 9.00 32.79
C GLU A 45 -2.09 9.43 32.76
N ASN A 46 -2.97 8.63 32.19
CA ASN A 46 -4.41 8.93 32.11
C ASN A 46 -5.12 8.57 33.42
N PHE A 47 -4.65 7.51 34.08
CA PHE A 47 -5.22 7.04 35.31
C PHE A 47 -4.15 6.50 36.26
N ARG A 48 -3.38 7.39 36.86
CA ARG A 48 -2.41 7.01 37.90
C ARG A 48 -3.02 7.04 39.28
N TYR A 49 -2.58 6.09 40.10
CA TYR A 49 -2.95 5.96 41.51
C TYR A 49 -1.82 5.26 42.25
N TYR A 50 -1.92 5.27 43.55
CA TYR A 50 -0.94 4.61 44.39
C TYR A 50 -1.62 3.51 45.20
N VAL A 51 -0.85 2.49 45.53
CA VAL A 51 -1.31 1.45 46.45
C VAL A 51 -0.29 1.26 47.57
N SER A 52 -0.81 0.95 48.77
CA SER A 52 0.00 0.52 49.91
C SER A 52 0.50 -0.92 49.76
N THR A 53 1.40 -1.36 50.64
CA THR A 53 1.98 -2.72 50.64
C THR A 53 0.93 -3.83 50.73
N ASP A 54 -0.27 -3.55 51.23
CA ASP A 54 -1.41 -4.48 51.34
C ASP A 54 -2.51 -4.18 50.30
N SER A 55 -2.14 -3.50 49.21
CA SER A 55 -3.01 -3.22 48.06
C SER A 55 -4.25 -2.34 48.38
N VAL A 56 -4.10 -1.37 49.27
CA VAL A 56 -5.11 -0.35 49.52
C VAL A 56 -4.86 0.85 48.62
N MET A 57 -5.89 1.34 47.93
CA MET A 57 -5.76 2.50 47.03
C MET A 57 -5.53 3.79 47.83
N LEU A 58 -4.61 4.56 47.35
CA LEU A 58 -4.16 5.85 47.90
C LEU A 58 -4.26 6.94 46.81
N GLN A 59 -4.39 8.19 47.24
CA GLN A 59 -4.27 9.37 46.39
C GLN A 59 -3.23 10.32 46.97
N HIS A 60 -2.50 11.05 46.13
CA HIS A 60 -1.60 12.12 46.56
C HIS A 60 -2.22 13.47 46.20
N ASP A 61 -2.16 14.46 47.07
CA ASP A 61 -2.73 15.80 46.87
C ASP A 61 -1.65 16.88 46.62
N GLY A 62 -0.45 16.46 46.19
CA GLY A 62 0.72 17.32 46.05
C GLY A 62 1.53 17.48 47.35
N THR A 63 1.03 17.08 48.49
CA THR A 63 1.69 17.24 49.80
C THR A 63 1.61 16.02 50.71
N VAL A 64 0.52 15.24 50.66
CA VAL A 64 0.30 14.12 51.54
C VAL A 64 -0.44 12.96 50.88
N PHE A 65 -0.04 11.76 51.19
CA PHE A 65 -0.80 10.57 50.80
C PHE A 65 -2.01 10.35 51.71
N ARG A 66 -3.16 10.15 51.09
CA ARG A 66 -4.44 9.88 51.77
C ARG A 66 -5.02 8.57 51.27
N TYR A 67 -5.89 7.96 52.08
CA TYR A 67 -6.74 6.89 51.57
C TYR A 67 -7.68 7.42 50.52
N PHE A 68 -7.80 6.71 49.41
CA PHE A 68 -8.56 7.15 48.24
C PHE A 68 -9.98 7.63 48.59
N GLY A 69 -10.34 8.81 48.10
CA GLY A 69 -11.66 9.41 48.35
C GLY A 69 -11.91 9.88 49.79
N THR A 70 -10.87 10.02 50.62
CA THR A 70 -11.00 10.45 52.02
C THR A 70 -10.02 11.60 52.35
N ALA A 71 -10.22 12.22 53.50
CA ALA A 71 -9.31 13.23 54.04
C ALA A 71 -8.30 12.64 55.04
N LEU A 72 -8.30 11.34 55.27
CA LEU A 72 -7.41 10.71 56.24
C LEU A 72 -6.02 10.46 55.61
N THR A 73 -5.00 10.86 56.36
CA THR A 73 -3.59 10.54 56.01
C THR A 73 -3.39 9.02 56.00
N ALA A 74 -2.70 8.51 54.99
CA ALA A 74 -2.48 7.08 54.88
C ALA A 74 -1.23 6.63 55.65
N HIS A 75 -1.31 5.44 56.26
CA HIS A 75 -0.24 4.81 57.04
C HIS A 75 0.01 3.38 56.57
N ASN A 76 1.24 2.87 56.80
CA ASN A 76 1.55 1.46 56.63
C ASN A 76 0.69 0.57 57.52
N PRO A 77 0.37 -0.68 57.12
CA PRO A 77 -0.55 -1.56 57.85
C PRO A 77 -0.30 -1.66 59.34
N GLU A 78 0.98 -1.68 59.75
CA GLU A 78 1.42 -1.78 61.14
C GLU A 78 1.24 -0.51 61.99
N GLN A 79 0.99 0.63 61.31
CA GLN A 79 0.86 1.95 61.93
C GLN A 79 -0.59 2.47 61.94
N ARG A 80 -1.54 1.70 61.40
CA ARG A 80 -2.94 2.10 61.25
C ARG A 80 -3.69 2.04 62.56
N THR A 81 -4.54 3.03 62.77
CA THR A 81 -5.58 3.02 63.82
C THR A 81 -6.68 2.00 63.50
N ASP A 82 -7.53 1.69 64.49
CA ASP A 82 -8.71 0.84 64.31
C ASP A 82 -9.70 1.44 63.29
N GLU A 83 -9.78 2.73 63.17
CA GLU A 83 -10.63 3.43 62.20
C GLU A 83 -10.08 3.26 60.80
N GLU A 84 -8.79 3.45 60.58
CA GLU A 84 -8.11 3.26 59.30
C GLU A 84 -8.18 1.78 58.86
N SER A 85 -7.97 0.84 59.80
CA SER A 85 -8.04 -0.59 59.48
C SER A 85 -9.43 -1.02 59.02
N ARG A 86 -10.50 -0.40 59.55
CA ARG A 86 -11.87 -0.64 59.09
C ARG A 86 -12.15 -0.02 57.72
N LEU A 87 -11.63 1.18 57.51
CA LEU A 87 -11.77 1.87 56.23
C LEU A 87 -11.06 1.13 55.10
N THR A 88 -9.82 0.70 55.31
CA THR A 88 -9.00 0.06 54.30
C THR A 88 -9.54 -1.25 53.79
N ALA A 89 -10.37 -1.97 54.60
CA ALA A 89 -11.04 -3.18 54.13
C ALA A 89 -11.97 -2.95 52.93
N SER A 90 -12.50 -1.74 52.76
CA SER A 90 -13.37 -1.36 51.64
C SER A 90 -12.60 -0.66 50.49
N LEU A 91 -11.35 -0.30 50.70
CA LEU A 91 -10.52 0.46 49.75
C LEU A 91 -9.45 -0.42 49.06
N ARG A 92 -9.57 -1.73 49.11
CA ARG A 92 -8.64 -2.60 48.39
C ARG A 92 -8.75 -2.36 46.88
N TYR A 93 -7.63 -2.31 46.23
CA TYR A 93 -7.48 -2.06 44.80
C TYR A 93 -8.54 -2.77 43.94
N THR A 94 -8.67 -4.10 44.09
CA THR A 94 -9.64 -4.91 43.32
C THR A 94 -11.11 -4.50 43.54
N SER A 95 -11.47 -3.94 44.72
CA SER A 95 -12.82 -3.50 45.01
C SER A 95 -13.12 -2.10 44.47
N VAL A 96 -12.11 -1.23 44.41
CA VAL A 96 -12.24 0.17 43.99
C VAL A 96 -12.15 0.26 42.47
N ILE A 97 -11.22 -0.41 41.82
CA ILE A 97 -11.08 -0.43 40.35
C ILE A 97 -12.33 -0.97 39.67
N MET A 98 -12.97 -2.04 40.21
CA MET A 98 -14.22 -2.55 39.66
C MET A 98 -15.40 -1.56 39.78
N GLN A 99 -15.32 -0.58 40.70
CA GLN A 99 -16.33 0.48 40.84
C GLN A 99 -16.04 1.72 40.02
N LEU A 100 -14.77 1.99 39.77
CA LEU A 100 -14.30 3.08 38.88
C LEU A 100 -14.30 2.52 37.47
N LYS A 101 -15.46 2.43 36.83
CA LYS A 101 -15.50 2.28 35.38
C LYS A 101 -14.89 3.54 34.77
N HIS A 102 -13.62 3.46 34.42
CA HIS A 102 -12.92 4.55 33.77
C HIS A 102 -13.46 4.69 32.36
N GLU A 103 -14.15 5.80 32.08
CA GLU A 103 -14.37 6.25 30.71
C GLU A 103 -13.03 6.83 30.25
N ALA A 104 -12.24 6.04 29.51
CA ALA A 104 -11.04 6.60 28.91
C ALA A 104 -11.37 7.70 27.97
N ALA A 105 -10.55 8.65 28.03
CA ALA A 105 -10.47 9.71 27.05
C ALA A 105 -10.32 9.11 25.64
N THR A 106 -11.05 9.66 24.70
CA THR A 106 -11.01 9.30 23.30
C THR A 106 -9.97 10.15 22.59
N THR A 107 -8.78 9.60 22.36
CA THR A 107 -7.83 10.23 21.45
C THR A 107 -7.88 9.59 20.11
N VAL A 108 -7.77 10.39 19.07
CA VAL A 108 -7.61 9.92 17.72
C VAL A 108 -6.12 9.63 17.51
N SER A 109 -5.74 8.36 17.56
CA SER A 109 -4.42 7.91 17.16
C SER A 109 -4.37 7.85 15.63
N ARG A 110 -3.73 8.83 15.01
CA ARG A 110 -3.39 8.77 13.59
C ARG A 110 -1.88 8.79 13.45
N PRO A 111 -1.32 8.07 12.47
CA PRO A 111 0.10 8.20 12.17
C PRO A 111 0.45 9.68 11.96
N LYS A 112 1.39 10.18 12.74
CA LYS A 112 1.87 11.57 12.64
C LYS A 112 3.15 11.66 11.83
N ALA A 113 3.90 10.55 11.75
CA ALA A 113 5.15 10.44 11.02
C ALA A 113 5.05 9.41 9.88
N THR A 114 5.93 9.57 8.89
CA THR A 114 6.15 8.54 7.89
C THR A 114 6.82 7.31 8.51
N ALA A 115 6.24 6.13 8.33
CA ALA A 115 6.78 4.86 8.82
C ALA A 115 7.79 4.20 7.87
N ILE A 116 8.19 4.85 6.79
CA ILE A 116 9.10 4.32 5.75
C ILE A 116 10.21 5.33 5.46
N GLY A 117 11.41 4.82 5.14
CA GLY A 117 12.56 5.66 4.76
C GLY A 117 13.38 6.12 5.96
N ALA A 118 13.96 7.30 5.87
CA ALA A 118 14.87 7.87 6.87
C ALA A 118 14.42 9.29 7.31
N PRO A 119 13.24 9.41 7.95
CA PRO A 119 12.79 10.72 8.43
C PRO A 119 13.68 11.20 9.59
N HIS A 120 13.72 12.53 9.75
CA HIS A 120 14.30 13.18 10.91
C HIS A 120 13.28 13.25 12.04
N ALA A 121 13.73 13.07 13.27
CA ALA A 121 12.93 13.20 14.49
C ALA A 121 13.64 14.09 15.52
N LEU A 122 12.90 15.01 16.10
CA LEU A 122 13.45 15.99 17.02
C LEU A 122 13.47 15.47 18.45
N VAL A 123 14.65 15.55 19.09
CA VAL A 123 14.86 15.20 20.49
C VAL A 123 15.51 16.38 21.22
N ILE A 124 14.93 16.79 22.33
CA ILE A 124 15.48 17.88 23.16
C ILE A 124 15.79 17.33 24.55
N LEU A 125 16.99 17.55 25.00
CA LEU A 125 17.41 17.25 26.37
C LEU A 125 17.10 18.46 27.26
N VAL A 126 16.46 18.23 28.41
CA VAL A 126 16.18 19.30 29.39
C VAL A 126 16.74 18.98 30.76
N GLU A 127 17.26 19.99 31.44
CA GLU A 127 17.71 19.88 32.84
C GLU A 127 17.10 21.00 33.67
N PHE A 128 17.07 20.80 34.98
CA PHE A 128 16.44 21.72 35.91
C PHE A 128 17.49 22.36 36.81
N PRO A 129 17.28 23.63 37.34
CA PRO A 129 18.22 24.29 38.23
C PRO A 129 18.59 23.46 39.49
N ASP A 130 17.69 22.55 39.92
CA ASP A 130 17.84 21.66 41.06
C ASP A 130 18.12 20.21 40.67
N ARG A 131 18.11 19.89 39.35
CA ARG A 131 18.34 18.52 38.81
C ARG A 131 19.06 18.61 37.46
N PRO A 132 20.41 18.70 37.43
CA PRO A 132 21.19 18.58 36.20
C PRO A 132 21.27 17.12 35.78
N TYR A 133 21.67 16.86 34.52
CA TYR A 133 22.03 15.51 34.08
C TYR A 133 23.14 14.90 34.93
N SER A 134 23.04 13.59 35.19
CA SER A 134 24.09 12.83 35.87
C SER A 134 25.15 12.31 34.88
N VAL A 135 24.83 12.25 33.60
CA VAL A 135 25.70 11.80 32.52
C VAL A 135 26.56 12.95 32.03
N ASP A 136 27.91 12.73 32.01
CA ASP A 136 28.82 13.69 31.40
C ASP A 136 28.58 13.81 29.89
N ALA A 137 28.65 15.03 29.36
CA ALA A 137 28.41 15.31 27.92
C ALA A 137 27.10 14.70 27.41
N ALA A 138 25.99 14.93 28.11
CA ALA A 138 24.70 14.32 27.84
C ALA A 138 24.26 14.42 26.36
N GLY A 139 24.54 15.54 25.68
CA GLY A 139 24.23 15.70 24.25
C GLY A 139 24.90 14.67 23.35
N GLU A 140 26.21 14.40 23.56
CA GLU A 140 26.95 13.40 22.77
C GLU A 140 26.50 11.97 23.10
N GLU A 141 26.24 11.70 24.39
CA GLU A 141 25.82 10.37 24.86
C GLU A 141 24.41 10.02 24.32
N TYR A 142 23.45 10.93 24.44
CA TYR A 142 22.10 10.71 23.90
C TYR A 142 22.08 10.62 22.37
N PHE A 143 22.90 11.44 21.69
CA PHE A 143 23.06 11.27 20.25
C PHE A 143 23.56 9.86 19.88
N ALA A 144 24.53 9.34 20.61
CA ALA A 144 25.04 7.98 20.41
C ALA A 144 23.97 6.92 20.74
N MET A 145 23.29 7.05 21.90
CA MET A 145 22.21 6.12 22.32
C MET A 145 21.05 6.06 21.30
N LEU A 146 20.75 7.16 20.63
CA LEU A 146 19.66 7.22 19.67
C LEU A 146 20.08 6.77 18.26
N ASN A 147 21.34 7.00 17.83
CA ASN A 147 21.74 6.84 16.43
C ASN A 147 22.92 5.91 16.16
N ALA A 148 23.82 5.66 17.14
CA ALA A 148 25.06 4.94 16.85
C ALA A 148 24.81 3.46 16.62
N GLU A 149 25.36 2.93 15.52
CA GLU A 149 25.31 1.50 15.22
C GLU A 149 26.05 0.69 16.27
N GLY A 150 25.36 -0.31 16.84
CA GLY A 150 25.92 -1.20 17.86
C GLY A 150 26.18 -0.52 19.21
N TYR A 151 25.43 0.51 19.55
CA TYR A 151 25.55 1.18 20.86
C TYR A 151 25.39 0.19 22.02
N ASP A 152 26.39 0.12 22.92
CA ASP A 152 26.42 -0.83 24.02
C ASP A 152 26.74 -0.18 25.41
N ASN A 153 26.86 1.16 25.49
CA ASN A 153 27.00 1.85 26.78
C ASN A 153 25.82 1.51 27.69
N TYR A 154 26.05 1.54 29.00
CA TYR A 154 25.01 1.25 30.00
C TYR A 154 24.29 -0.10 29.82
N ARG A 155 24.92 -1.07 29.15
CA ARG A 155 24.38 -2.43 28.87
C ARG A 155 23.22 -2.44 27.86
N HIS A 156 23.15 -1.49 26.98
CA HIS A 156 22.17 -1.49 25.87
C HIS A 156 22.55 -2.57 24.84
N SER A 157 21.56 -3.05 24.10
CA SER A 157 21.75 -4.05 23.02
C SER A 157 21.87 -3.41 21.64
N GLY A 158 21.82 -2.11 21.55
CA GLY A 158 21.86 -1.29 20.35
C GLY A 158 21.28 0.08 20.63
N SER A 159 21.34 0.98 19.63
CA SER A 159 20.68 2.27 19.67
C SER A 159 19.17 2.15 19.35
N VAL A 160 18.44 3.24 19.57
CA VAL A 160 17.04 3.34 19.12
C VAL A 160 16.92 3.14 17.60
N ARG A 161 17.85 3.71 16.84
CA ARG A 161 17.92 3.51 15.39
C ARG A 161 18.14 2.03 15.04
N ASP A 162 19.08 1.34 15.72
CA ASP A 162 19.30 -0.09 15.52
C ASP A 162 18.02 -0.91 15.77
N TYR A 163 17.25 -0.55 16.81
CA TYR A 163 15.99 -1.18 17.14
C TYR A 163 14.97 -1.06 16.00
N PHE A 164 14.76 0.16 15.48
CA PHE A 164 13.79 0.37 14.40
C PHE A 164 14.27 -0.22 13.06
N VAL A 165 15.58 -0.18 12.78
CA VAL A 165 16.16 -0.84 11.60
C VAL A 165 15.92 -2.35 11.66
N ALA A 166 16.18 -2.98 12.82
CA ALA A 166 15.94 -4.41 13.02
C ALA A 166 14.45 -4.76 12.93
N SER A 167 13.57 -3.99 13.59
CA SER A 167 12.13 -4.22 13.59
C SER A 167 11.51 -4.06 12.21
N SER A 168 12.03 -3.14 11.39
CA SER A 168 11.49 -2.86 10.04
C SER A 168 12.16 -3.66 8.92
N ALA A 169 13.13 -4.53 9.23
CA ALA A 169 14.01 -5.16 8.25
C ALA A 169 14.66 -4.11 7.29
N GLY A 170 15.08 -2.98 7.85
CA GLY A 170 15.74 -1.88 7.14
C GLY A 170 14.82 -0.94 6.35
N ARG A 171 13.50 -1.09 6.42
CA ARG A 171 12.54 -0.20 5.71
C ARG A 171 12.39 1.16 6.37
N TYR A 172 12.67 1.26 7.66
CA TYR A 172 12.62 2.47 8.46
C TYR A 172 13.94 2.68 9.18
N THR A 173 14.61 3.78 8.88
CA THR A 173 15.97 4.10 9.35
C THR A 173 16.02 5.53 9.89
N PRO A 174 15.28 5.85 10.96
CA PRO A 174 15.13 7.23 11.44
C PRO A 174 16.47 7.84 11.82
N VAL A 175 16.51 9.17 11.76
CA VAL A 175 17.63 9.98 12.26
C VAL A 175 17.12 10.84 13.39
N PHE A 176 17.68 10.71 14.58
CA PHE A 176 17.29 11.48 15.74
C PHE A 176 18.25 12.66 15.94
N ASP A 177 17.75 13.85 15.73
CA ASP A 177 18.51 15.10 15.94
C ASP A 177 18.38 15.53 17.40
N VAL A 178 19.49 15.58 18.12
CA VAL A 178 19.53 15.82 19.57
C VAL A 178 20.04 17.21 19.87
N TYR A 179 19.25 17.99 20.60
CA TYR A 179 19.59 19.35 21.04
C TYR A 179 19.59 19.47 22.57
N GLY A 180 20.34 20.41 23.08
CA GLY A 180 20.44 20.67 24.53
C GLY A 180 21.68 20.03 25.17
N PRO A 181 21.74 19.88 26.53
CA PRO A 181 20.69 20.15 27.52
C PRO A 181 20.24 21.61 27.61
N VAL A 182 18.93 21.85 27.56
CA VAL A 182 18.30 23.12 27.80
C VAL A 182 18.01 23.27 29.31
N MET A 183 18.48 24.37 29.92
CA MET A 183 18.18 24.66 31.33
C MET A 183 16.79 25.27 31.47
N MET A 184 15.89 24.60 32.16
CA MET A 184 14.52 25.06 32.43
C MET A 184 14.52 26.23 33.44
N ALA A 185 13.47 27.09 33.36
CA ALA A 185 13.33 28.22 34.23
C ALA A 185 13.05 27.85 35.70
N HIS A 186 12.37 26.71 35.91
CA HIS A 186 11.95 26.23 37.22
C HIS A 186 12.58 24.87 37.58
N GLY A 187 12.54 24.50 38.87
CA GLY A 187 12.94 23.16 39.34
C GLY A 187 11.99 22.08 38.88
N PHE A 188 12.45 20.84 38.91
CA PHE A 188 11.68 19.71 38.36
C PHE A 188 10.25 19.56 38.93
N ALA A 189 10.08 19.87 40.23
CA ALA A 189 8.80 19.77 40.91
C ALA A 189 7.75 20.79 40.41
N TYR A 190 8.16 21.86 39.75
CA TYR A 190 7.23 22.81 39.13
C TYR A 190 6.47 22.16 37.96
N TYR A 191 7.18 21.35 37.16
CA TYR A 191 6.62 20.70 35.97
C TYR A 191 5.92 19.39 36.31
N GLY A 192 6.47 18.60 37.27
CA GLY A 192 6.06 17.22 37.52
C GLY A 192 5.22 16.96 38.78
N ASN A 193 5.05 17.96 39.66
CA ASN A 193 4.29 17.70 40.88
C ASN A 193 2.82 17.38 40.58
N ASP A 194 2.24 16.45 41.34
CA ASP A 194 0.86 15.99 41.10
C ASP A 194 -0.17 17.10 41.34
N VAL A 195 -1.03 17.36 40.34
CA VAL A 195 -2.24 18.15 40.45
C VAL A 195 -3.42 17.24 40.07
N GLY A 196 -4.07 16.66 41.09
CA GLY A 196 -5.03 15.58 40.86
C GLY A 196 -4.34 14.29 40.43
N ASN A 197 -4.55 13.84 39.21
CA ASN A 197 -3.93 12.66 38.63
C ASN A 197 -2.97 12.97 37.47
N SER A 198 -2.58 14.24 37.30
CA SER A 198 -1.72 14.68 36.20
C SER A 198 -0.53 15.45 36.72
N ASP A 199 0.53 15.59 35.93
CA ASP A 199 1.63 16.50 36.21
C ASP A 199 1.18 17.94 36.14
N ALA A 200 1.89 18.83 36.84
CA ALA A 200 1.45 20.21 37.01
C ALA A 200 1.56 21.07 35.73
N ALA A 201 2.67 20.93 34.98
CA ALA A 201 2.94 21.73 33.81
C ALA A 201 3.94 21.09 32.81
N PRO A 202 3.75 19.84 32.37
CA PRO A 202 4.68 19.20 31.43
C PRO A 202 4.67 19.89 30.06
N GLU A 203 3.52 20.44 29.62
CA GLU A 203 3.38 21.17 28.34
C GLU A 203 4.19 22.49 28.36
N GLU A 204 4.27 23.17 29.52
CA GLU A 204 5.08 24.37 29.67
C GLU A 204 6.58 24.03 29.50
N MET A 205 7.05 22.88 30.03
CA MET A 205 8.43 22.41 29.82
C MET A 205 8.71 22.22 28.32
N VAL A 206 7.83 21.54 27.61
CA VAL A 206 7.99 21.29 26.16
C VAL A 206 8.06 22.58 25.36
N LYS A 207 7.17 23.54 25.65
CA LYS A 207 7.17 24.85 24.97
C LYS A 207 8.44 25.65 25.28
N GLU A 208 8.86 25.66 26.54
CA GLU A 208 10.09 26.33 26.95
C GLU A 208 11.31 25.74 26.24
N ALA A 209 11.39 24.39 26.16
CA ALA A 209 12.43 23.69 25.45
C ALA A 209 12.46 24.03 23.94
N CYS A 210 11.31 23.99 23.26
CA CYS A 210 11.22 24.34 21.83
C CYS A 210 11.66 25.80 21.58
N LEU A 211 11.16 26.76 22.37
CA LEU A 211 11.51 28.18 22.21
C LEU A 211 12.99 28.44 22.50
N ALA A 212 13.62 27.65 23.34
CA ALA A 212 15.05 27.83 23.66
C ALA A 212 15.96 27.44 22.48
N ILE A 213 15.52 26.54 21.60
CA ILE A 213 16.32 26.08 20.46
C ILE A 213 15.84 26.64 19.11
N ASP A 214 14.79 27.44 19.09
CA ASP A 214 14.13 27.98 17.88
C ASP A 214 15.08 28.71 16.91
N ASN A 215 16.14 29.34 17.41
CA ASN A 215 17.11 29.98 16.55
C ASN A 215 18.15 29.02 15.91
N ASP A 216 18.26 27.83 16.41
CA ASP A 216 19.26 26.81 16.01
C ASP A 216 18.65 25.67 15.21
N VAL A 217 17.31 25.58 15.13
CA VAL A 217 16.54 24.48 14.54
C VAL A 217 15.54 25.00 13.52
N ASP A 218 15.46 24.36 12.37
CA ASP A 218 14.37 24.51 11.41
C ASP A 218 13.34 23.42 11.70
N PHE A 219 12.24 23.76 12.37
CA PHE A 219 11.21 22.80 12.76
C PHE A 219 10.47 22.18 11.56
N SER A 220 10.50 22.83 10.40
CA SER A 220 9.81 22.32 9.20
C SER A 220 10.37 21.00 8.66
N ILE A 221 11.62 20.64 9.01
CA ILE A 221 12.22 19.36 8.58
C ILE A 221 11.65 18.15 9.34
N TYR A 222 10.95 18.37 10.45
CA TYR A 222 10.33 17.34 11.28
C TYR A 222 8.83 17.13 10.97
N ASP A 223 8.32 17.69 9.89
CA ASP A 223 7.03 17.39 9.27
C ASP A 223 7.26 16.39 8.12
N SER A 224 7.44 15.11 8.48
CA SER A 224 7.84 14.07 7.51
C SER A 224 6.71 13.67 6.55
N ASN A 225 5.45 13.91 6.95
CA ASN A 225 4.26 13.57 6.17
C ASN A 225 3.71 14.76 5.37
N GLY A 226 4.17 15.99 5.63
CA GLY A 226 3.81 17.22 4.92
C GLY A 226 2.43 17.78 5.28
N ASP A 227 1.93 17.51 6.49
CA ASP A 227 0.59 17.96 6.92
C ASP A 227 0.59 19.33 7.60
N GLY A 228 1.77 19.93 7.80
CA GLY A 228 1.95 21.25 8.41
C GLY A 228 2.11 21.22 9.93
N GLU A 229 2.25 20.02 10.51
CA GLU A 229 2.54 19.80 11.93
C GLU A 229 3.87 19.06 12.08
N VAL A 230 4.66 19.39 13.11
CA VAL A 230 5.82 18.60 13.51
C VAL A 230 5.35 17.23 13.96
N ASP A 231 5.92 16.16 13.41
CA ASP A 231 5.52 14.79 13.72
C ASP A 231 5.48 14.51 15.22
N ASN A 232 6.56 14.89 15.93
CA ASN A 232 6.67 14.81 17.38
C ASN A 232 7.88 15.61 17.88
N VAL A 233 7.80 16.16 19.08
CA VAL A 233 8.94 16.66 19.86
C VAL A 233 9.16 15.71 21.03
N TYR A 234 10.32 15.07 21.11
CA TYR A 234 10.61 14.17 22.21
C TYR A 234 11.56 14.81 23.23
N ILE A 235 11.16 14.80 24.51
CA ILE A 235 11.94 15.39 25.61
C ILE A 235 12.56 14.26 26.45
N PHE A 236 13.87 14.30 26.63
CA PHE A 236 14.52 13.61 27.75
C PHE A 236 14.77 14.62 28.88
N TYR A 237 14.23 14.34 30.06
CA TYR A 237 14.42 15.20 31.24
C TYR A 237 15.36 14.56 32.24
N ALA A 238 16.21 15.41 32.88
CA ALA A 238 17.21 14.99 33.84
C ALA A 238 16.60 14.34 35.09
N GLY A 239 17.20 13.27 35.58
CA GLY A 239 16.80 12.53 36.76
C GLY A 239 15.82 11.39 36.53
N GLN A 240 15.13 10.95 37.59
CA GLN A 240 14.20 9.81 37.56
C GLN A 240 12.78 10.24 37.21
N GLY A 241 12.01 9.32 36.61
CA GLY A 241 10.60 9.48 36.33
C GLY A 241 9.71 8.82 37.40
N GLN A 242 8.49 9.34 37.55
CA GLN A 242 7.53 8.88 38.56
C GLN A 242 7.06 7.44 38.33
N ALA A 243 6.87 7.01 37.09
CA ALA A 243 6.39 5.67 36.71
C ALA A 243 7.36 4.55 37.12
N ASP A 244 8.66 4.84 37.31
CA ASP A 244 9.69 3.88 37.69
C ASP A 244 10.24 4.10 39.11
N GLY A 245 9.44 4.66 40.02
CA GLY A 245 9.81 4.81 41.41
C GLY A 245 10.65 6.07 41.71
N GLY A 246 10.61 7.08 40.86
CA GLY A 246 11.09 8.43 41.16
C GLY A 246 10.24 9.12 42.25
N GLU A 247 10.72 10.29 42.68
CA GLU A 247 9.99 11.12 43.62
C GLU A 247 8.59 11.46 43.09
N VAL A 248 7.58 11.60 43.96
CA VAL A 248 6.19 11.92 43.55
C VAL A 248 6.08 13.24 42.77
N ALA A 249 7.01 14.13 42.95
CA ALA A 249 7.07 15.41 42.25
C ALA A 249 7.84 15.37 40.92
N THR A 250 8.25 14.19 40.44
CA THR A 250 8.87 14.04 39.11
C THR A 250 7.82 13.78 38.04
N ILE A 251 8.18 14.08 36.80
CA ILE A 251 7.30 13.93 35.66
C ILE A 251 7.04 12.44 35.39
N TRP A 252 5.80 12.08 35.07
CA TRP A 252 5.45 10.77 34.54
C TRP A 252 5.83 10.71 33.05
N PRO A 253 6.57 9.69 32.57
CA PRO A 253 6.84 9.50 31.14
C PRO A 253 5.52 9.34 30.36
N HIS A 254 5.35 10.10 29.28
CA HIS A 254 4.11 10.05 28.50
C HIS A 254 4.26 10.66 27.11
N SER A 255 3.30 10.38 26.25
CA SER A 255 3.07 11.06 24.97
C SER A 255 1.76 11.83 25.02
N SER A 256 1.71 13.07 24.52
CA SER A 256 0.56 13.97 24.64
C SER A 256 0.56 15.06 23.56
N THR A 257 -0.34 16.03 23.72
CA THR A 257 -0.41 17.21 22.85
C THR A 257 -0.46 18.51 23.64
N LEU A 258 0.14 19.59 23.11
CA LEU A 258 0.13 20.92 23.71
C LEU A 258 -1.27 21.55 23.71
N THR A 259 -2.10 21.22 22.72
CA THR A 259 -3.47 21.74 22.58
C THR A 259 -4.42 21.27 23.66
N GLN A 260 -4.06 20.29 24.48
CA GLN A 260 -4.86 19.90 25.65
C GLN A 260 -5.09 21.09 26.61
N ASN A 261 -4.13 22.03 26.69
CA ASN A 261 -4.18 23.22 27.52
C ASN A 261 -4.28 24.54 26.72
N ASP A 262 -4.78 24.50 25.48
CA ASP A 262 -4.87 25.62 24.54
C ASP A 262 -3.49 26.28 24.22
N GLU A 263 -2.42 25.47 24.23
CA GLU A 263 -1.04 25.98 24.22
C GLU A 263 -0.25 25.64 22.95
N ALA A 264 -0.91 25.39 21.80
CA ALA A 264 -0.23 25.13 20.52
C ALA A 264 0.86 26.19 20.22
N LEU A 265 2.02 25.70 19.78
CA LEU A 265 3.15 26.52 19.37
C LEU A 265 3.30 26.46 17.84
N THR A 266 3.81 27.53 17.23
CA THR A 266 4.15 27.53 15.80
C THR A 266 5.54 28.12 15.63
N CYS A 267 6.46 27.36 15.03
CA CYS A 267 7.80 27.77 14.66
C CYS A 267 8.04 27.39 13.19
N ASP A 268 8.79 28.18 12.44
CA ASP A 268 9.15 27.98 11.01
C ASP A 268 7.96 27.66 10.08
N GLY A 269 6.74 28.07 10.47
CA GLY A 269 5.52 27.88 9.68
C GLY A 269 4.82 26.54 9.89
N VAL A 270 5.33 25.66 10.75
CA VAL A 270 4.71 24.39 11.15
C VAL A 270 4.19 24.48 12.59
N LYS A 271 3.10 23.74 12.87
CA LYS A 271 2.52 23.64 14.21
C LYS A 271 3.28 22.58 15.02
N ILE A 272 3.63 22.91 16.26
CA ILE A 272 4.16 21.97 17.24
C ILE A 272 3.02 21.64 18.21
N ASP A 273 2.61 20.40 18.27
CA ASP A 273 1.52 19.93 19.12
C ASP A 273 1.84 18.61 19.81
N SER A 274 2.26 17.60 19.04
CA SER A 274 2.60 16.28 19.54
C SER A 274 3.93 16.29 20.27
N TYR A 275 3.96 15.71 21.47
CA TYR A 275 5.21 15.49 22.20
C TYR A 275 5.21 14.16 22.96
N GLY A 276 6.43 13.67 23.27
CA GLY A 276 6.67 12.58 24.18
C GLY A 276 7.74 12.97 25.20
N CYS A 277 7.78 12.33 26.37
CA CYS A 277 8.86 12.57 27.32
C CYS A 277 9.26 11.32 28.11
N SER A 278 10.56 11.23 28.46
CA SER A 278 11.14 10.16 29.27
C SER A 278 12.22 10.68 30.21
N PRO A 279 12.44 9.99 31.36
CA PRO A 279 13.50 10.37 32.30
C PRO A 279 14.88 9.90 31.83
N GLU A 280 15.94 10.59 32.32
CA GLU A 280 17.32 10.17 32.19
C GLU A 280 17.60 8.86 32.91
N LEU A 281 17.06 8.69 34.12
CA LEU A 281 17.40 7.60 35.03
C LEU A 281 16.23 6.67 35.30
N ASP A 282 16.53 5.37 35.37
CA ASP A 282 15.62 4.34 35.83
C ASP A 282 15.43 4.38 37.38
N GLY A 283 14.56 3.52 37.89
CA GLY A 283 14.32 3.42 39.33
C GLY A 283 15.50 2.95 40.19
N ASN A 284 16.54 2.42 39.58
CA ASN A 284 17.82 2.09 40.24
C ASN A 284 18.83 3.24 40.24
N LYS A 285 18.50 4.34 39.59
CA LYS A 285 19.40 5.49 39.29
C LYS A 285 20.49 5.16 38.29
N ASP A 286 20.32 4.11 37.49
CA ASP A 286 21.12 3.88 36.30
C ASP A 286 20.53 4.66 35.11
N VAL A 287 21.32 4.91 34.05
CA VAL A 287 20.82 5.49 32.81
C VAL A 287 19.71 4.60 32.28
N ASN A 288 18.59 5.22 31.94
CA ASN A 288 17.38 4.52 31.53
C ASN A 288 17.58 3.78 30.19
N GLY A 289 16.84 2.70 29.99
CA GLY A 289 16.85 1.98 28.72
C GLY A 289 16.03 2.72 27.64
N ILE A 290 16.22 2.31 26.39
CA ILE A 290 15.51 2.88 25.21
C ILE A 290 14.08 2.40 25.07
N GLY A 291 13.63 1.41 25.84
CA GLY A 291 12.34 0.76 25.64
C GLY A 291 11.15 1.69 25.80
N THR A 292 11.18 2.60 26.78
CA THR A 292 10.11 3.61 26.92
C THR A 292 10.09 4.55 25.71
N PHE A 293 11.26 5.04 25.27
CA PHE A 293 11.34 5.85 24.06
C PHE A 293 10.76 5.11 22.84
N CYS A 294 11.15 3.85 22.61
CA CYS A 294 10.66 3.07 21.49
C CYS A 294 9.14 2.86 21.54
N HIS A 295 8.57 2.68 22.73
CA HIS A 295 7.12 2.58 22.94
C HIS A 295 6.42 3.87 22.58
N GLU A 296 6.81 5.01 23.22
CA GLU A 296 6.18 6.30 22.98
C GLU A 296 6.34 6.77 21.53
N TYR A 297 7.51 6.54 20.94
CA TYR A 297 7.75 6.88 19.54
C TYR A 297 6.96 6.00 18.55
N SER A 298 6.63 4.76 18.95
CA SER A 298 5.75 3.90 18.14
C SER A 298 4.32 4.42 18.06
N HIS A 299 3.86 5.19 19.06
CA HIS A 299 2.58 5.94 18.96
C HIS A 299 2.63 7.02 17.87
N VAL A 300 3.78 7.67 17.67
CA VAL A 300 3.97 8.65 16.58
C VAL A 300 3.83 7.97 15.22
N LEU A 301 4.24 6.69 15.10
CA LEU A 301 4.05 5.87 13.90
C LEU A 301 2.61 5.34 13.75
N GLY A 302 1.75 5.52 14.76
CA GLY A 302 0.32 5.17 14.73
C GLY A 302 -0.05 3.86 15.43
N LEU A 303 0.86 3.21 16.16
CA LEU A 303 0.55 2.02 16.94
C LEU A 303 -0.22 2.39 18.22
N PRO A 304 -1.29 1.65 18.57
CA PRO A 304 -2.00 1.83 19.83
C PRO A 304 -1.33 1.03 20.95
N ASP A 305 -1.72 1.31 22.21
CA ASP A 305 -1.41 0.45 23.33
C ASP A 305 -2.08 -0.91 23.19
N LEU A 306 -1.34 -1.98 23.47
CA LEU A 306 -1.84 -3.34 23.48
C LEU A 306 -2.07 -3.88 24.90
N TYR A 307 -1.80 -3.11 25.94
CA TYR A 307 -2.25 -3.43 27.30
C TYR A 307 -3.71 -2.98 27.53
N ASP A 308 -4.33 -3.43 28.60
CA ASP A 308 -5.69 -3.01 29.00
C ASP A 308 -5.65 -1.61 29.63
N THR A 309 -5.88 -0.58 28.82
CA THR A 309 -5.87 0.83 29.26
C THR A 309 -6.99 1.18 30.26
N SER A 310 -7.90 0.23 30.58
CA SER A 310 -8.90 0.38 31.66
C SER A 310 -8.51 -0.33 32.94
N TYR A 311 -7.44 -1.11 32.92
CA TYR A 311 -7.04 -1.98 34.02
C TYR A 311 -8.16 -2.95 34.49
N GLY A 312 -9.07 -3.29 33.58
CA GLY A 312 -10.24 -4.17 33.80
C GLY A 312 -9.87 -5.64 33.93
N GLY A 313 -8.61 -6.00 33.75
CA GLY A 313 -8.08 -7.34 33.95
C GLY A 313 -8.12 -8.20 32.69
N ALA A 314 -8.14 -7.63 31.49
CA ALA A 314 -7.90 -8.38 30.27
C ALA A 314 -6.49 -8.99 30.29
N LEU A 315 -6.35 -10.22 29.79
CA LEU A 315 -5.06 -10.84 29.55
C LEU A 315 -4.52 -10.29 28.23
N THR A 316 -3.46 -9.51 28.29
CA THR A 316 -2.88 -8.83 27.14
C THR A 316 -1.54 -9.47 26.73
N PRO A 317 -0.93 -9.09 25.60
CA PRO A 317 0.36 -9.65 25.17
C PRO A 317 1.49 -9.57 26.20
N GLY A 318 1.41 -8.68 27.16
CA GLY A 318 2.35 -8.57 28.27
C GLY A 318 3.78 -8.28 27.80
N ASN A 319 4.76 -9.06 28.29
CA ASN A 319 6.16 -8.90 27.93
C ASN A 319 6.54 -9.42 26.52
N TRP A 320 5.58 -9.98 25.76
CA TRP A 320 5.80 -10.40 24.40
C TRP A 320 5.82 -9.24 23.40
N ASP A 321 5.34 -8.07 23.80
CA ASP A 321 5.07 -6.96 22.89
C ASP A 321 5.53 -5.61 23.46
N LEU A 322 6.12 -4.76 22.58
CA LEU A 322 6.60 -3.43 22.94
C LEU A 322 5.45 -2.54 23.43
N MET A 323 4.30 -2.56 22.73
CA MET A 323 3.15 -1.71 23.02
C MET A 323 2.31 -2.23 24.21
N ALA A 324 2.79 -3.27 24.89
CA ALA A 324 2.22 -3.75 26.14
C ALA A 324 3.21 -3.51 27.30
N ARG A 325 4.02 -4.52 27.68
CA ARG A 325 5.00 -4.41 28.79
C ARG A 325 6.42 -4.76 28.37
N GLY A 326 6.63 -5.14 27.12
CA GLY A 326 7.91 -5.52 26.58
C GLY A 326 8.93 -4.39 26.60
N ASN A 327 8.48 -3.13 26.61
CA ASN A 327 9.31 -1.94 26.74
C ASN A 327 10.20 -1.96 28.00
N TYR A 328 9.90 -2.76 29.03
CA TYR A 328 10.66 -2.89 30.27
C TYR A 328 11.62 -4.08 30.31
N LEU A 329 11.66 -4.89 29.27
CA LEU A 329 12.59 -6.04 29.24
C LEU A 329 14.06 -5.59 29.39
N ASN A 330 14.83 -6.34 30.17
CA ASN A 330 16.21 -6.00 30.53
C ASN A 330 16.35 -4.55 31.07
N ASP A 331 15.44 -4.13 31.95
CA ASP A 331 15.33 -2.74 32.44
C ASP A 331 15.20 -1.71 31.30
N GLY A 332 14.47 -2.05 30.23
CA GLY A 332 14.24 -1.21 29.07
C GLY A 332 15.41 -1.13 28.08
N ARG A 333 16.51 -1.88 28.34
CA ARG A 333 17.72 -1.82 27.50
C ARG A 333 17.66 -2.73 26.28
N THR A 334 16.72 -3.69 26.27
CA THR A 334 16.51 -4.64 25.19
C THR A 334 15.00 -4.87 25.00
N PRO A 335 14.27 -3.89 24.49
CA PRO A 335 12.86 -4.10 24.16
C PRO A 335 12.73 -5.17 23.05
N PRO A 336 11.62 -5.96 23.03
CA PRO A 336 11.43 -6.98 22.01
C PRO A 336 11.18 -6.36 20.65
N LEU A 337 11.50 -7.05 19.58
CA LEU A 337 11.13 -6.64 18.22
C LEU A 337 9.63 -6.38 18.14
N LEU A 338 9.22 -5.38 17.35
CA LEU A 338 7.82 -5.20 16.99
C LEU A 338 7.26 -6.48 16.39
N SER A 339 6.07 -6.88 16.82
CA SER A 339 5.39 -8.09 16.39
C SER A 339 5.09 -8.11 14.88
N GLY A 340 4.82 -9.28 14.32
CA GLY A 340 4.38 -9.42 12.94
C GLY A 340 3.13 -8.61 12.63
N TYR A 341 2.23 -8.44 13.63
CA TYR A 341 1.06 -7.58 13.52
C TYR A 341 1.45 -6.10 13.35
N GLU A 342 2.31 -5.58 14.23
CA GLU A 342 2.76 -4.19 14.19
C GLU A 342 3.54 -3.87 12.91
N ARG A 343 4.43 -4.78 12.48
CA ARG A 343 5.15 -4.68 11.21
C ARG A 343 4.20 -4.65 10.00
N TYR A 344 3.15 -5.46 10.04
CA TYR A 344 2.13 -5.47 8.98
C TYR A 344 1.33 -4.16 8.98
N TYR A 345 0.93 -3.67 10.14
CA TYR A 345 0.24 -2.38 10.29
C TYR A 345 1.08 -1.22 9.75
N LEU A 346 2.39 -1.20 10.03
CA LEU A 346 3.33 -0.17 9.56
C LEU A 346 3.80 -0.37 8.10
N GLY A 347 3.38 -1.43 7.43
CA GLY A 347 3.79 -1.74 6.06
C GLY A 347 5.22 -2.27 5.94
N TRP A 348 5.80 -2.80 7.03
CA TRP A 348 7.17 -3.34 7.06
C TRP A 348 7.26 -4.81 6.64
N VAL A 349 6.16 -5.54 6.72
CA VAL A 349 6.03 -6.91 6.24
C VAL A 349 4.69 -7.08 5.52
N GLU A 350 4.68 -7.92 4.48
CA GLU A 350 3.45 -8.46 3.89
C GLU A 350 3.33 -9.94 4.31
N PRO A 351 2.40 -10.28 5.20
CA PRO A 351 2.27 -11.64 5.69
C PRO A 351 1.87 -12.62 4.58
N LYS A 352 2.58 -13.75 4.50
CA LYS A 352 2.32 -14.80 3.52
C LYS A 352 0.98 -15.50 3.81
N PRO A 353 0.02 -15.53 2.86
CA PRO A 353 -1.28 -16.14 3.12
C PRO A 353 -1.19 -17.65 3.25
N ILE A 354 -1.93 -18.20 4.21
CA ILE A 354 -2.17 -19.64 4.36
C ILE A 354 -3.65 -19.89 4.03
N THR A 355 -3.92 -20.59 2.93
CA THR A 355 -5.29 -20.83 2.41
C THR A 355 -5.63 -22.29 2.23
N HIS A 356 -4.66 -23.20 2.41
CA HIS A 356 -4.79 -24.61 2.07
C HIS A 356 -3.88 -25.51 2.92
N PRO A 357 -4.05 -26.82 2.91
CA PRO A 357 -3.14 -27.77 3.57
C PRO A 357 -1.69 -27.59 3.09
N LYS A 358 -0.75 -27.47 4.03
CA LYS A 358 0.67 -27.20 3.73
C LYS A 358 1.57 -27.65 4.88
N ASN A 359 2.78 -28.14 4.54
CA ASN A 359 3.88 -28.23 5.49
C ASN A 359 4.54 -26.84 5.57
N LEU A 360 4.62 -26.30 6.74
CA LEU A 360 5.11 -24.95 6.94
C LEU A 360 6.39 -24.95 7.78
N ARG A 361 7.34 -24.10 7.39
CA ARG A 361 8.52 -23.76 8.17
C ARG A 361 8.51 -22.25 8.39
N ILE A 362 8.62 -21.80 9.63
CA ILE A 362 8.61 -20.38 10.00
C ILE A 362 9.99 -20.05 10.57
N LEU A 363 10.69 -19.16 9.89
CA LEU A 363 11.96 -18.62 10.33
C LEU A 363 11.76 -17.65 11.50
N PRO A 364 12.81 -17.33 12.29
CA PRO A 364 12.70 -16.31 13.34
C PRO A 364 12.13 -14.98 12.81
N LEU A 365 11.39 -14.27 13.63
CA LEU A 365 10.81 -12.96 13.26
C LEU A 365 11.87 -11.93 12.82
N ALA A 366 13.12 -12.08 13.26
CA ALA A 366 14.24 -11.29 12.78
C ALA A 366 14.47 -11.41 11.26
N ASP A 367 14.09 -12.55 10.65
CA ASP A 367 14.10 -12.77 9.20
C ASP A 367 12.85 -12.23 8.49
N ASN A 368 11.98 -11.53 9.21
CA ASN A 368 10.74 -10.94 8.73
C ASN A 368 9.75 -11.95 8.11
N ASP A 369 9.70 -13.17 8.67
CA ASP A 369 8.90 -14.31 8.19
C ASP A 369 7.58 -14.42 8.98
N VAL A 370 6.49 -13.90 8.40
CA VAL A 370 5.17 -13.83 9.01
C VAL A 370 4.13 -14.45 8.09
N TYR A 371 3.17 -15.19 8.65
CA TYR A 371 2.11 -15.86 7.91
C TYR A 371 0.73 -15.41 8.39
N ARG A 372 -0.25 -15.38 7.49
CA ARG A 372 -1.62 -14.95 7.76
C ARG A 372 -2.64 -16.03 7.41
N ILE A 373 -3.58 -16.29 8.32
CA ILE A 373 -4.80 -17.07 8.09
C ILE A 373 -5.99 -16.11 8.19
N SER A 374 -6.71 -15.94 7.10
CA SER A 374 -7.91 -15.07 7.07
C SER A 374 -9.12 -15.78 7.68
N THR A 375 -10.03 -15.01 8.30
CA THR A 375 -11.35 -15.48 8.68
C THR A 375 -12.37 -15.16 7.59
N GLU A 376 -13.66 -15.42 7.85
CA GLU A 376 -14.76 -14.99 6.97
C GLU A 376 -15.01 -13.48 7.00
N ARG A 377 -14.37 -12.75 7.92
CA ARG A 377 -14.47 -11.28 8.05
C ARG A 377 -13.22 -10.62 7.48
N GLU A 378 -13.40 -9.57 6.71
CA GLU A 378 -12.33 -8.91 5.95
C GLU A 378 -11.16 -8.44 6.83
N ASN A 379 -11.46 -7.84 7.98
CA ASN A 379 -10.46 -7.23 8.88
C ASN A 379 -10.10 -8.13 10.08
N GLU A 380 -10.58 -9.38 10.12
CA GLU A 380 -10.28 -10.32 11.17
C GLU A 380 -9.44 -11.49 10.63
N TYR A 381 -8.31 -11.74 11.29
CA TYR A 381 -7.35 -12.74 10.82
C TYR A 381 -6.43 -13.21 11.96
N PHE A 382 -5.74 -14.32 11.72
CA PHE A 382 -4.66 -14.80 12.57
C PHE A 382 -3.32 -14.55 11.90
N LEU A 383 -2.28 -14.19 12.70
CA LEU A 383 -0.90 -14.12 12.25
C LEU A 383 -0.06 -15.14 13.01
N LEU A 384 0.86 -15.77 12.31
CA LEU A 384 1.84 -16.69 12.87
C LEU A 384 3.22 -16.07 12.71
N GLU A 385 3.96 -15.97 13.81
CA GLU A 385 5.35 -15.55 13.85
C GLU A 385 6.17 -16.45 14.76
N ASN A 386 7.47 -16.53 14.52
CA ASN A 386 8.39 -17.32 15.33
C ASN A 386 9.30 -16.40 16.16
N ARG A 387 9.16 -16.46 17.48
CA ARG A 387 9.94 -15.65 18.43
C ARG A 387 11.02 -16.52 19.07
N GLN A 388 12.26 -16.09 18.94
CA GLN A 388 13.43 -16.77 19.50
C GLN A 388 14.17 -15.86 20.47
N LYS A 389 14.72 -16.41 21.56
CA LYS A 389 15.43 -15.63 22.59
C LYS A 389 16.82 -15.22 22.12
N GLU A 390 16.90 -14.45 21.06
CA GLU A 390 18.12 -13.97 20.41
C GLU A 390 18.01 -12.48 20.02
N GLY A 391 19.13 -11.76 19.99
CA GLY A 391 19.15 -10.34 19.61
C GLY A 391 18.23 -9.50 20.48
N TRP A 392 17.33 -8.72 19.87
CA TRP A 392 16.36 -7.91 20.58
C TRP A 392 15.32 -8.73 21.36
N ASP A 393 15.04 -9.97 20.95
CA ASP A 393 14.11 -10.88 21.61
C ASP A 393 14.77 -11.71 22.74
N ALA A 394 16.04 -11.48 23.08
CA ALA A 394 16.80 -12.27 24.05
C ALA A 394 16.15 -12.37 25.45
N PHE A 395 15.38 -11.37 25.83
CA PHE A 395 14.75 -11.28 27.15
C PHE A 395 13.25 -11.60 27.15
N LEU A 396 12.69 -12.06 26.04
CA LEU A 396 11.30 -12.52 25.99
C LEU A 396 11.01 -13.54 27.08
N PRO A 397 9.76 -13.63 27.60
CA PRO A 397 9.37 -14.57 28.65
C PRO A 397 9.52 -16.03 28.22
N GLY A 398 9.36 -16.32 26.91
CA GLY A 398 9.44 -17.65 26.32
C GLY A 398 10.01 -17.60 24.90
N HIS A 399 9.87 -18.70 24.16
CA HIS A 399 10.26 -18.84 22.75
C HIS A 399 9.28 -19.76 22.01
N GLY A 400 9.24 -19.70 20.69
CA GLY A 400 8.38 -20.53 19.85
C GLY A 400 7.46 -19.70 18.95
N MET A 401 6.47 -20.34 18.34
CA MET A 401 5.50 -19.69 17.50
C MET A 401 4.44 -18.97 18.34
N ILE A 402 4.28 -17.67 18.14
CA ILE A 402 3.15 -16.89 18.62
C ILE A 402 2.06 -16.86 17.55
N VAL A 403 0.81 -17.03 17.98
CA VAL A 403 -0.38 -16.90 17.15
C VAL A 403 -1.18 -15.71 17.62
N TRP A 404 -1.22 -14.69 16.80
CA TRP A 404 -2.03 -13.49 17.03
C TRP A 404 -3.43 -13.66 16.46
N HIS A 405 -4.45 -13.18 17.18
CA HIS A 405 -5.82 -12.99 16.68
C HIS A 405 -6.10 -11.50 16.59
N ILE A 406 -6.28 -11.01 15.38
CA ILE A 406 -6.49 -9.59 15.10
C ILE A 406 -7.91 -9.37 14.57
N ASP A 407 -8.65 -8.42 15.12
CA ASP A 407 -9.94 -7.91 14.60
C ASP A 407 -9.80 -6.38 14.42
N TYR A 408 -9.21 -5.95 13.30
CA TYR A 408 -8.88 -4.54 13.07
C TYR A 408 -10.14 -3.68 12.90
N ASN A 409 -10.23 -2.65 13.73
CA ASN A 409 -11.31 -1.66 13.66
C ASN A 409 -10.76 -0.26 13.92
N PRO A 410 -10.68 0.62 12.90
CA PRO A 410 -10.06 1.95 13.02
C PRO A 410 -10.66 2.78 14.17
N ASN A 411 -11.96 2.68 14.45
CA ASN A 411 -12.56 3.42 15.57
C ASN A 411 -12.08 2.96 16.97
N ILE A 412 -11.62 1.72 17.07
CA ILE A 412 -11.06 1.16 18.31
C ILE A 412 -9.59 1.59 18.44
N TRP A 413 -8.85 1.54 17.33
CA TRP A 413 -7.46 2.03 17.24
C TRP A 413 -7.38 3.51 17.53
N ASP A 414 -8.17 4.33 16.81
CA ASP A 414 -8.22 5.78 16.98
C ASP A 414 -8.49 6.22 18.44
N ARG A 415 -9.18 5.40 19.21
CA ARG A 415 -9.48 5.69 20.62
C ARG A 415 -8.52 5.05 21.62
N ASN A 416 -7.51 4.35 21.15
CA ASN A 416 -6.56 3.61 21.99
C ASN A 416 -7.25 2.67 23.03
N VAL A 417 -8.26 1.91 22.59
CA VAL A 417 -9.04 1.03 23.46
C VAL A 417 -9.04 -0.43 23.01
N VAL A 418 -7.97 -0.84 22.34
CA VAL A 418 -7.85 -2.10 21.60
C VAL A 418 -8.14 -3.31 22.49
N ASN A 419 -7.59 -3.39 23.70
CA ASN A 419 -7.71 -4.55 24.58
C ASN A 419 -8.44 -4.27 25.89
N ARG A 420 -9.34 -3.27 25.93
CA ARG A 420 -10.11 -2.93 27.13
C ARG A 420 -11.24 -3.91 27.48
N ASN A 421 -11.73 -4.64 26.49
CA ASN A 421 -12.81 -5.59 26.70
C ASN A 421 -12.26 -7.01 26.83
N PRO A 422 -12.22 -7.62 28.01
CA PRO A 422 -11.67 -8.97 28.18
C PRO A 422 -12.48 -10.06 27.48
N SER A 423 -13.69 -9.74 26.99
CA SER A 423 -14.53 -10.68 26.24
C SER A 423 -14.36 -10.54 24.72
N HIS A 424 -13.64 -9.53 24.26
CA HIS A 424 -13.34 -9.28 22.84
C HIS A 424 -12.11 -8.39 22.77
N GLN A 425 -10.95 -8.98 22.77
CA GLN A 425 -9.67 -8.31 22.55
C GLN A 425 -9.44 -8.19 21.03
N TYR A 426 -9.04 -7.00 20.57
CA TYR A 426 -8.86 -6.77 19.14
C TYR A 426 -7.46 -7.12 18.63
N VAL A 427 -6.50 -7.21 19.56
CA VAL A 427 -5.16 -7.77 19.33
C VAL A 427 -4.85 -8.72 20.48
N ASP A 428 -5.00 -9.99 20.24
CA ASP A 428 -4.90 -11.05 21.23
C ASP A 428 -3.84 -12.08 20.84
N ILE A 429 -3.24 -12.73 21.85
CA ILE A 429 -2.40 -13.90 21.64
C ILE A 429 -3.24 -15.14 21.97
N ILE A 430 -3.22 -16.13 21.09
CA ILE A 430 -3.78 -17.45 21.40
C ILE A 430 -2.76 -18.21 22.24
N GLU A 431 -2.99 -18.28 23.54
CA GLU A 431 -2.05 -18.88 24.48
C GLU A 431 -2.01 -20.40 24.38
N ALA A 432 -0.83 -20.95 24.06
CA ALA A 432 -0.63 -22.40 23.97
C ALA A 432 -1.00 -23.12 25.27
N ASN A 433 -0.74 -22.51 26.42
CA ASN A 433 -1.01 -23.06 27.75
C ASN A 433 -2.40 -22.75 28.29
N HIS A 434 -3.28 -22.12 27.51
CA HIS A 434 -4.61 -21.65 27.96
C HIS A 434 -4.56 -20.84 29.26
N ALA A 435 -3.55 -20.01 29.40
CA ALA A 435 -3.40 -19.16 30.58
C ALA A 435 -4.53 -18.14 30.66
N THR A 436 -4.91 -17.79 31.90
CA THR A 436 -5.88 -16.74 32.19
C THR A 436 -5.25 -15.58 32.98
N THR A 437 -3.94 -15.61 33.15
CA THR A 437 -3.17 -14.58 33.86
C THR A 437 -1.77 -14.46 33.27
N SER A 438 -1.21 -13.26 33.30
CA SER A 438 0.13 -12.93 32.79
C SER A 438 1.29 -13.63 33.55
N ILE A 439 1.04 -14.18 34.75
CA ILE A 439 2.03 -14.95 35.51
C ILE A 439 2.60 -16.16 34.70
N HIS A 440 1.84 -16.64 33.72
CA HIS A 440 2.17 -17.81 32.90
C HIS A 440 2.53 -17.46 31.44
N GLU A 441 2.84 -16.21 31.15
CA GLU A 441 3.10 -15.73 29.79
C GLU A 441 4.27 -16.44 29.08
N ALA A 442 5.23 -17.00 29.84
CA ALA A 442 6.31 -17.81 29.27
C ALA A 442 5.81 -19.04 28.48
N GLY A 443 4.58 -19.47 28.71
CA GLY A 443 3.97 -20.61 28.03
C GLY A 443 3.01 -20.25 26.90
N PHE A 444 2.95 -19.01 26.42
CA PHE A 444 2.03 -18.58 25.34
C PHE A 444 2.39 -19.15 23.98
N ALA A 445 3.69 -19.37 23.72
CA ALA A 445 4.20 -19.82 22.42
C ALA A 445 4.03 -21.32 22.19
N PHE A 446 3.92 -21.72 20.92
CA PHE A 446 3.87 -23.11 20.44
C PHE A 446 5.21 -23.54 19.83
N PRO A 447 5.76 -24.74 20.05
CA PRO A 447 5.42 -25.62 21.17
C PRO A 447 5.84 -25.01 22.50
N GLY A 448 6.83 -24.09 22.47
CA GLY A 448 7.33 -23.30 23.57
C GLY A 448 7.64 -24.10 24.85
N THR A 449 7.67 -23.42 25.97
CA THR A 449 7.92 -24.05 27.27
C THR A 449 6.77 -24.98 27.74
N SER A 450 5.58 -24.80 27.17
CA SER A 450 4.38 -25.59 27.46
C SER A 450 4.34 -26.91 26.68
N ASN A 451 5.20 -27.11 25.69
CA ASN A 451 5.25 -28.28 24.80
C ASN A 451 3.90 -28.59 24.13
N VAL A 452 3.12 -27.55 23.77
CA VAL A 452 1.83 -27.71 23.07
C VAL A 452 2.10 -27.74 21.57
N THR A 453 1.85 -28.90 20.94
CA THR A 453 2.22 -29.18 19.55
C THR A 453 1.07 -29.06 18.57
N SER A 454 -0.06 -28.51 18.99
CA SER A 454 -1.22 -28.31 18.10
C SER A 454 -2.11 -27.16 18.54
N LEU A 455 -2.73 -26.49 17.57
CA LEU A 455 -3.84 -25.57 17.72
C LEU A 455 -4.91 -26.00 16.71
N THR A 456 -5.97 -26.66 17.18
CA THR A 456 -6.94 -27.33 16.31
C THR A 456 -8.14 -26.49 15.93
N GLU A 457 -8.41 -25.42 16.65
CA GLU A 457 -9.51 -24.49 16.40
C GLU A 457 -8.98 -23.05 16.39
N MET A 458 -9.20 -22.36 15.29
CA MET A 458 -8.97 -20.91 15.14
C MET A 458 -10.26 -20.27 14.66
N LYS A 459 -11.04 -19.78 15.60
CA LYS A 459 -12.39 -19.23 15.37
C LYS A 459 -12.36 -17.71 15.39
N SER A 460 -13.08 -17.12 14.45
CA SER A 460 -13.42 -15.70 14.51
C SER A 460 -14.26 -15.38 15.75
N TRP A 461 -14.36 -14.12 16.10
CA TRP A 461 -15.26 -13.66 17.19
C TRP A 461 -16.74 -13.95 16.90
N SER A 462 -17.11 -14.23 15.65
CA SER A 462 -18.45 -14.75 15.29
C SER A 462 -18.62 -16.25 15.55
N GLY A 463 -17.53 -16.97 15.88
CA GLY A 463 -17.50 -18.40 16.17
C GLY A 463 -17.30 -19.29 14.95
N VAL A 464 -17.03 -18.75 13.77
CA VAL A 464 -16.73 -19.52 12.55
C VAL A 464 -15.27 -19.96 12.57
N ASP A 465 -15.03 -21.25 12.38
CA ASP A 465 -13.69 -21.83 12.34
C ASP A 465 -13.06 -21.65 10.96
N THR A 466 -11.77 -21.34 10.93
CA THR A 466 -10.98 -21.23 9.69
C THR A 466 -10.82 -22.57 8.95
N ASN A 467 -11.04 -23.70 9.65
CA ASN A 467 -10.79 -25.07 9.17
C ASN A 467 -9.34 -25.32 8.71
N LEU A 468 -8.40 -24.61 9.27
CA LEU A 468 -6.95 -24.75 9.02
C LEU A 468 -6.20 -25.11 10.31
N PRO A 469 -6.51 -26.25 10.96
CA PRO A 469 -5.83 -26.65 12.21
C PRO A 469 -4.33 -26.75 12.01
N LEU A 470 -3.57 -26.30 13.02
CA LEU A 470 -2.11 -26.41 13.09
C LEU A 470 -1.75 -27.62 13.94
N THR A 471 -0.96 -28.53 13.39
CA THR A 471 -0.55 -29.78 14.07
C THR A 471 0.92 -30.08 13.87
N ASP A 472 1.45 -31.05 14.63
CA ASP A 472 2.84 -31.48 14.56
C ASP A 472 3.84 -30.30 14.71
N ILE A 473 3.47 -29.30 15.54
CA ILE A 473 4.32 -28.13 15.77
C ILE A 473 5.58 -28.57 16.52
N THR A 474 6.70 -28.32 15.91
CA THR A 474 8.05 -28.65 16.45
C THR A 474 8.97 -27.47 16.32
N GLU A 475 9.99 -27.43 17.18
CA GLU A 475 11.06 -26.43 17.14
C GLU A 475 12.42 -27.11 17.06
N SER A 476 13.24 -26.68 16.13
CA SER A 476 14.59 -27.18 15.96
C SER A 476 15.51 -26.10 15.38
N ALA A 477 16.63 -25.85 16.06
CA ALA A 477 17.60 -24.82 15.66
C ALA A 477 16.96 -23.45 15.38
N GLY A 478 16.01 -23.03 16.23
CA GLY A 478 15.33 -21.76 16.11
C GLY A 478 14.25 -21.70 15.01
N ILE A 479 13.99 -22.78 14.30
CA ILE A 479 12.98 -22.86 13.23
C ILE A 479 11.76 -23.63 13.74
N ILE A 480 10.59 -23.09 13.52
CA ILE A 480 9.31 -23.77 13.75
C ILE A 480 8.92 -24.53 12.50
N SER A 481 8.54 -25.81 12.67
CA SER A 481 7.95 -26.62 11.61
C SER A 481 6.61 -27.17 12.04
N LEU A 482 5.61 -27.14 11.15
CA LEU A 482 4.25 -27.58 11.47
C LEU A 482 3.50 -28.05 10.20
N LYS A 483 2.34 -28.67 10.43
CA LYS A 483 1.38 -29.03 9.39
C LYS A 483 0.11 -28.20 9.55
N VAL A 484 -0.30 -27.54 8.48
CA VAL A 484 -1.60 -26.87 8.35
C VAL A 484 -2.58 -27.85 7.72
N ALA A 485 -3.75 -28.06 8.34
CA ALA A 485 -4.83 -28.94 7.85
C ALA A 485 -4.32 -30.34 7.43
N GLY A 486 -3.46 -30.95 8.24
CA GLY A 486 -2.87 -32.27 8.00
C GLY A 486 -1.56 -32.26 7.20
N GLY A 487 -1.18 -31.12 6.66
CA GLY A 487 0.05 -30.94 5.90
C GLY A 487 -0.05 -31.43 4.46
N LYS A 488 0.82 -30.91 3.64
CA LYS A 488 1.04 -31.30 2.27
C LYS A 488 2.46 -30.88 1.87
N GLU A 489 3.12 -31.73 1.09
CA GLU A 489 4.41 -31.36 0.51
C GLU A 489 4.22 -30.32 -0.60
N ASP A 490 5.08 -29.34 -0.67
CA ASP A 490 5.11 -28.33 -1.72
C ASP A 490 5.27 -29.00 -3.10
N VAL A 491 4.78 -28.30 -4.13
CA VAL A 491 4.99 -28.76 -5.51
C VAL A 491 6.43 -28.48 -5.90
N GLU A 492 7.14 -29.53 -6.31
CA GLU A 492 8.54 -29.37 -6.75
C GLU A 492 8.61 -28.63 -8.09
N ALA A 493 9.59 -27.72 -8.21
CA ALA A 493 9.89 -27.07 -9.47
C ALA A 493 10.35 -28.10 -10.51
N PRO A 494 9.81 -28.07 -11.75
CA PRO A 494 10.32 -28.91 -12.83
C PRO A 494 11.74 -28.49 -13.25
N SER A 495 12.45 -29.37 -13.95
CA SER A 495 13.68 -29.01 -14.66
C SER A 495 13.37 -28.94 -16.15
N LEU A 496 13.60 -27.79 -16.76
CA LEU A 496 13.42 -27.58 -18.20
C LEU A 496 14.67 -28.03 -18.95
N PHE A 497 14.49 -28.86 -19.99
CA PHE A 497 15.56 -29.29 -20.90
C PHE A 497 15.81 -28.25 -21.99
N GLU A 498 16.85 -28.45 -22.79
CA GLU A 498 17.14 -27.59 -23.95
C GLU A 498 15.94 -27.56 -24.92
N ALA A 499 15.74 -26.44 -25.57
CA ALA A 499 14.69 -26.26 -26.57
C ALA A 499 14.95 -27.16 -27.79
N GLU A 500 13.89 -27.79 -28.27
CA GLU A 500 13.92 -28.75 -29.39
C GLU A 500 13.04 -28.22 -30.54
N GLU A 501 13.17 -28.80 -31.75
CA GLU A 501 12.30 -28.56 -32.91
C GLU A 501 11.99 -27.08 -33.16
N ILE A 502 13.03 -26.26 -33.21
CA ILE A 502 12.90 -24.82 -33.43
C ILE A 502 12.52 -24.57 -34.89
N THR A 503 11.44 -23.83 -35.08
CA THR A 503 10.97 -23.37 -36.41
C THR A 503 10.96 -21.84 -36.48
N PRO A 504 10.59 -21.22 -37.59
CA PRO A 504 10.43 -19.76 -37.66
C PRO A 504 9.41 -19.19 -36.67
N THR A 505 8.39 -19.95 -36.27
CA THR A 505 7.28 -19.44 -35.43
C THR A 505 6.94 -20.33 -34.23
N SER A 506 7.77 -21.34 -33.92
CA SER A 506 7.52 -22.22 -32.80
C SER A 506 8.80 -22.79 -32.20
N VAL A 507 8.69 -23.17 -30.92
CA VAL A 507 9.73 -23.87 -30.16
C VAL A 507 9.10 -24.98 -29.37
N ALA A 508 9.62 -26.24 -29.46
CA ALA A 508 9.20 -27.30 -28.59
C ALA A 508 9.97 -27.29 -27.27
N LEU A 509 9.26 -27.43 -26.17
CA LEU A 509 9.80 -27.50 -24.82
C LEU A 509 9.45 -28.83 -24.17
N ARG A 510 10.37 -29.36 -23.35
CA ARG A 510 10.20 -30.55 -22.57
C ARG A 510 10.83 -30.38 -21.18
N TRP A 511 10.20 -30.90 -20.15
CA TRP A 511 10.65 -30.81 -18.77
C TRP A 511 10.49 -32.12 -17.99
N SER A 512 11.11 -32.17 -16.79
CA SER A 512 10.95 -33.31 -15.89
C SER A 512 9.57 -33.33 -15.25
N ASN A 513 9.07 -34.49 -14.93
CA ASN A 513 7.89 -34.63 -14.08
C ASN A 513 8.20 -34.06 -12.67
N SER A 514 7.29 -33.32 -12.08
CA SER A 514 7.40 -32.79 -10.72
C SER A 514 6.52 -33.59 -9.76
N ALA A 515 7.04 -33.88 -8.58
CA ALA A 515 6.24 -34.51 -7.54
C ALA A 515 5.08 -33.58 -7.14
N ASN A 516 3.92 -34.15 -6.91
CA ASN A 516 2.66 -33.48 -6.53
C ASN A 516 2.06 -32.54 -7.59
N ALA A 517 2.66 -32.40 -8.77
CA ALA A 517 2.09 -31.60 -9.86
C ALA A 517 0.78 -32.20 -10.40
N VAL A 518 -0.20 -31.32 -10.62
CA VAL A 518 -1.44 -31.65 -11.35
C VAL A 518 -1.33 -31.14 -12.78
N THR A 519 -0.81 -29.95 -12.97
CA THR A 519 -0.60 -29.30 -14.27
C THR A 519 0.70 -28.50 -14.30
N TYR A 520 1.04 -27.96 -15.47
CA TYR A 520 2.21 -27.12 -15.69
C TYR A 520 1.82 -25.83 -16.39
N ASN A 521 2.60 -24.76 -16.17
CA ASN A 521 2.46 -23.49 -16.85
C ASN A 521 3.79 -23.12 -17.52
N VAL A 522 3.73 -22.54 -18.73
CA VAL A 522 4.89 -22.09 -19.48
C VAL A 522 4.91 -20.56 -19.52
N TYR A 523 6.05 -20.01 -19.22
CA TYR A 523 6.35 -18.60 -19.29
C TYR A 523 7.28 -18.30 -20.46
N VAL A 524 6.94 -17.27 -21.23
CA VAL A 524 7.71 -16.76 -22.34
C VAL A 524 8.12 -15.34 -22.04
N ASN A 525 9.42 -15.05 -22.01
CA ASN A 525 9.98 -13.73 -21.63
C ASN A 525 9.42 -13.20 -20.31
N GLY A 526 9.25 -14.08 -19.30
CA GLY A 526 8.70 -13.74 -17.99
C GLY A 526 7.18 -13.61 -17.92
N VAL A 527 6.45 -13.77 -19.03
CA VAL A 527 5.00 -13.70 -19.09
C VAL A 527 4.39 -15.10 -19.10
N LYS A 528 3.41 -15.36 -18.21
CA LYS A 528 2.65 -16.62 -18.17
C LYS A 528 1.81 -16.75 -19.45
N THR A 529 2.22 -17.62 -20.37
CA THR A 529 1.68 -17.69 -21.73
C THR A 529 0.78 -18.91 -21.94
N LEU A 530 1.18 -20.07 -21.44
CA LEU A 530 0.40 -21.31 -21.55
C LEU A 530 0.15 -21.86 -20.15
N THR A 531 -1.07 -22.33 -19.87
CA THR A 531 -1.51 -22.79 -18.55
C THR A 531 -2.19 -24.14 -18.61
N SER A 532 -2.27 -24.79 -17.45
CA SER A 532 -3.02 -26.06 -17.26
C SER A 532 -2.58 -27.18 -18.21
N ILE A 533 -1.28 -27.27 -18.47
CA ILE A 533 -0.71 -28.31 -19.35
C ILE A 533 -0.61 -29.61 -18.56
N ASN A 534 -1.21 -30.71 -19.06
CA ASN A 534 -1.22 -32.01 -18.41
C ASN A 534 -0.08 -32.96 -18.86
N ASP A 535 0.78 -32.50 -19.77
CA ASP A 535 1.93 -33.23 -20.27
C ASP A 535 3.23 -32.54 -19.81
N THR A 536 4.35 -33.24 -19.94
CA THR A 536 5.70 -32.70 -19.67
C THR A 536 6.39 -32.17 -20.92
N LYS A 537 5.63 -31.86 -21.94
CA LYS A 537 6.09 -31.27 -23.21
C LYS A 537 5.00 -30.41 -23.84
N ILE A 538 5.41 -29.43 -24.63
CA ILE A 538 4.51 -28.53 -25.39
C ILE A 538 5.26 -27.91 -26.57
N VAL A 539 4.53 -27.54 -27.60
CA VAL A 539 5.05 -26.64 -28.64
C VAL A 539 4.50 -25.26 -28.42
N VAL A 540 5.35 -24.29 -28.13
CA VAL A 540 5.00 -22.88 -28.06
C VAL A 540 4.95 -22.36 -29.48
N THR A 541 3.80 -21.83 -29.91
CA THR A 541 3.54 -21.35 -31.27
C THR A 541 3.28 -19.86 -31.29
N SER A 542 3.13 -19.27 -32.48
CA SER A 542 2.87 -17.85 -32.72
C SER A 542 3.99 -16.93 -32.21
N LEU A 543 5.21 -17.40 -32.28
CA LEU A 543 6.41 -16.65 -32.01
C LEU A 543 6.81 -15.85 -33.26
N ASP A 544 7.45 -14.69 -33.05
CA ASP A 544 8.07 -13.91 -34.14
C ASP A 544 9.27 -14.65 -34.70
N THR A 545 9.53 -14.49 -35.99
CA THR A 545 10.66 -15.10 -36.67
C THR A 545 11.97 -14.40 -36.30
N ASP A 546 13.09 -15.13 -36.36
CA ASP A 546 14.46 -14.61 -36.12
C ASP A 546 14.61 -13.84 -34.82
N THR A 547 13.87 -14.25 -33.75
CA THR A 547 13.73 -13.55 -32.47
C THR A 547 14.19 -14.42 -31.31
N ASP A 548 14.89 -13.80 -30.34
CA ASP A 548 15.34 -14.47 -29.12
C ASP A 548 14.22 -14.51 -28.08
N TYR A 549 14.00 -15.68 -27.48
CA TYR A 549 13.04 -15.92 -26.41
C TYR A 549 13.69 -16.62 -25.23
N THR A 550 13.20 -16.33 -24.03
CA THR A 550 13.50 -17.09 -22.82
C THR A 550 12.26 -17.83 -22.34
N PHE A 551 12.46 -19.04 -21.84
CA PHE A 551 11.38 -19.91 -21.35
C PHE A 551 11.71 -20.45 -19.98
N TYR A 552 10.71 -20.53 -19.11
CA TYR A 552 10.73 -21.34 -17.92
C TYR A 552 9.35 -21.98 -17.69
N VAL A 553 9.31 -23.00 -16.86
CA VAL A 553 8.10 -23.78 -16.57
C VAL A 553 7.89 -23.86 -15.07
N THR A 554 6.65 -23.76 -14.62
CA THR A 554 6.26 -24.05 -13.24
C THR A 554 5.33 -25.25 -13.23
N ALA A 555 5.32 -25.97 -12.13
CA ALA A 555 4.33 -27.00 -11.84
C ALA A 555 3.25 -26.42 -10.93
N GLU A 556 2.02 -26.87 -11.07
CA GLU A 556 0.88 -26.39 -10.29
C GLU A 556 0.06 -27.58 -9.76
N ASP A 557 -0.40 -27.47 -8.52
CA ASP A 557 -1.37 -28.40 -7.97
C ASP A 557 -2.76 -27.76 -7.80
N LEU A 558 -3.59 -28.21 -6.86
CA LEU A 558 -4.92 -27.65 -6.61
C LEU A 558 -4.90 -26.31 -5.87
N TYR A 559 -3.75 -25.92 -5.31
CA TYR A 559 -3.65 -24.83 -4.34
C TYR A 559 -2.55 -23.81 -4.65
N GLU A 560 -1.43 -24.28 -5.18
CA GLU A 560 -0.23 -23.44 -5.36
C GLU A 560 0.57 -23.80 -6.61
N GLU A 561 1.41 -22.87 -7.02
CA GLU A 561 2.36 -23.00 -8.12
C GLU A 561 3.78 -23.12 -7.55
N SER A 562 4.59 -23.98 -8.12
CA SER A 562 5.99 -24.21 -7.72
C SER A 562 6.87 -22.99 -7.98
N LEU A 563 8.07 -23.00 -7.44
CA LEU A 563 9.14 -22.12 -7.93
C LEU A 563 9.38 -22.38 -9.44
N PRO A 564 9.89 -21.39 -10.20
CA PRO A 564 10.27 -21.57 -11.59
C PRO A 564 11.33 -22.65 -11.78
N SER A 565 11.28 -23.33 -12.93
CA SER A 565 12.39 -24.14 -13.42
C SER A 565 13.63 -23.28 -13.72
N ASN A 566 14.73 -23.91 -14.13
CA ASN A 566 15.80 -23.22 -14.83
C ASN A 566 15.25 -22.56 -16.12
N GLU A 567 15.87 -21.45 -16.51
CA GLU A 567 15.57 -20.75 -17.76
C GLU A 567 16.29 -21.40 -18.94
N VAL A 568 15.61 -21.48 -20.10
CA VAL A 568 16.16 -21.93 -21.38
C VAL A 568 15.93 -20.84 -22.42
N SER A 569 16.96 -20.51 -23.19
CA SER A 569 16.87 -19.55 -24.29
C SER A 569 16.86 -20.27 -25.63
N ALA A 570 16.06 -19.77 -26.57
CA ALA A 570 16.06 -20.20 -27.95
C ALA A 570 15.79 -19.04 -28.89
N ARG A 571 16.40 -19.07 -30.09
CA ARG A 571 16.11 -18.13 -31.17
C ARG A 571 15.32 -18.86 -32.24
N THR A 572 14.19 -18.31 -32.63
CA THR A 572 13.40 -18.81 -33.76
C THR A 572 14.19 -18.70 -35.06
N LEU A 573 13.91 -19.58 -36.01
CA LEU A 573 14.58 -19.53 -37.31
C LEU A 573 14.13 -18.29 -38.09
N PRO A 574 14.97 -17.82 -39.06
CA PRO A 574 14.56 -16.79 -39.99
C PRO A 574 13.29 -17.20 -40.76
N PRO A 575 12.50 -16.24 -41.24
CA PRO A 575 11.31 -16.56 -42.01
C PRO A 575 11.65 -17.31 -43.30
N THR A 576 10.84 -18.30 -43.67
CA THR A 576 10.94 -18.92 -44.99
C THR A 576 10.44 -17.96 -46.06
N PHE A 577 10.80 -18.21 -47.31
CA PHE A 577 10.35 -17.35 -48.41
C PHE A 577 8.83 -17.19 -48.47
N GLU A 578 8.09 -18.27 -48.19
CA GLU A 578 6.62 -18.27 -48.14
C GLU A 578 6.06 -17.35 -47.04
N MET A 579 6.83 -17.05 -46.00
CA MET A 579 6.43 -16.18 -44.88
C MET A 579 6.77 -14.71 -45.12
N LEU A 580 7.57 -14.40 -46.12
CA LEU A 580 7.92 -13.01 -46.44
C LEU A 580 6.71 -12.28 -47.00
N ILE A 581 6.71 -10.96 -46.82
CA ILE A 581 5.63 -10.06 -47.29
C ILE A 581 6.31 -8.89 -48.00
N PRO A 582 5.89 -8.55 -49.23
CA PRO A 582 6.36 -7.30 -49.89
C PRO A 582 5.96 -6.08 -49.03
N GLU A 583 6.95 -5.32 -48.58
CA GLU A 583 6.76 -4.16 -47.70
C GLU A 583 6.73 -2.86 -48.51
N ASN A 584 6.31 -1.79 -47.83
CA ASN A 584 6.27 -0.43 -48.39
C ASN A 584 5.54 -0.31 -49.71
N VAL A 585 4.48 -1.13 -49.92
CA VAL A 585 3.62 -1.00 -51.07
C VAL A 585 2.92 0.34 -51.04
N ARG A 586 3.14 1.15 -52.10
CA ARG A 586 2.62 2.53 -52.24
C ARG A 586 2.02 2.76 -53.60
N VAL A 587 0.99 3.62 -53.61
CA VAL A 587 0.35 4.09 -54.85
C VAL A 587 0.77 5.54 -55.11
N ARG A 588 1.22 5.84 -56.33
CA ARG A 588 1.67 7.16 -56.74
C ARG A 588 1.10 7.53 -58.11
N ASN A 589 1.31 8.78 -58.56
CA ASN A 589 0.94 9.28 -59.91
C ASN A 589 -0.48 8.98 -60.32
N ILE A 590 -1.45 9.16 -59.43
CA ILE A 590 -2.86 8.87 -59.62
C ILE A 590 -3.46 9.88 -60.62
N THR A 591 -3.94 9.38 -61.78
CA THR A 591 -4.61 10.12 -62.85
C THR A 591 -5.89 9.42 -63.29
N GLU A 592 -6.69 10.05 -64.17
CA GLU A 592 -7.83 9.38 -64.78
C GLU A 592 -7.45 8.18 -65.66
N GLY A 593 -6.22 8.15 -66.17
CA GLY A 593 -5.68 7.06 -67.01
C GLY A 593 -5.06 5.90 -66.23
N GLY A 594 -4.73 6.06 -64.96
CA GLY A 594 -4.06 5.02 -64.20
C GLY A 594 -3.28 5.55 -63.01
N PHE A 595 -2.51 4.67 -62.39
CA PHE A 595 -1.63 4.96 -61.27
C PHE A 595 -0.40 4.02 -61.25
N THR A 596 0.65 4.40 -60.51
CA THR A 596 1.87 3.62 -60.33
C THR A 596 1.87 2.97 -58.94
N VAL A 597 2.17 1.65 -58.86
CA VAL A 597 2.40 0.91 -57.61
C VAL A 597 3.89 0.69 -57.42
N THR A 598 4.40 0.91 -56.24
CA THR A 598 5.81 0.65 -55.89
C THR A 598 5.89 -0.13 -54.61
N TRP A 599 6.93 -0.95 -54.42
CA TRP A 599 7.20 -1.76 -53.23
C TRP A 599 8.68 -1.94 -53.01
N ASP A 600 9.07 -2.45 -51.86
CA ASP A 600 10.44 -2.81 -51.56
C ASP A 600 10.79 -4.21 -52.07
N ALA A 601 12.03 -4.43 -52.47
CA ALA A 601 12.49 -5.75 -52.91
C ALA A 601 12.38 -6.81 -51.81
N VAL A 602 11.83 -7.95 -52.12
CA VAL A 602 11.81 -9.12 -51.23
C VAL A 602 13.07 -9.96 -51.48
N ALA A 603 13.76 -10.33 -50.41
CA ALA A 603 14.99 -11.12 -50.52
C ALA A 603 14.72 -12.49 -51.17
N GLY A 604 15.45 -12.83 -52.23
CA GLY A 604 15.28 -14.08 -52.98
C GLY A 604 14.15 -14.05 -54.00
N ALA A 605 13.48 -12.93 -54.26
CA ALA A 605 12.43 -12.83 -55.27
C ALA A 605 13.03 -12.81 -56.69
N GLU A 606 12.50 -13.62 -57.58
CA GLU A 606 12.76 -13.62 -58.99
C GLU A 606 11.70 -12.82 -59.78
N GLY A 607 10.57 -12.52 -59.18
CA GLY A 607 9.53 -11.70 -59.77
C GLY A 607 8.37 -11.45 -58.80
N TYR A 608 7.36 -10.71 -59.32
CA TYR A 608 6.23 -10.30 -58.49
C TYR A 608 4.90 -10.51 -59.24
N TYR A 609 3.89 -10.85 -58.46
CA TYR A 609 2.48 -10.83 -58.84
C TYR A 609 1.80 -9.59 -58.28
N LEU A 610 1.00 -8.91 -59.09
CA LEU A 610 0.18 -7.78 -58.70
C LEU A 610 -1.29 -8.15 -58.84
N THR A 611 -2.08 -7.86 -57.82
CA THR A 611 -3.54 -7.93 -57.86
C THR A 611 -4.12 -6.53 -57.61
N VAL A 612 -5.00 -6.09 -58.52
CA VAL A 612 -5.85 -4.92 -58.30
C VAL A 612 -7.27 -5.40 -58.16
N ALA A 613 -7.93 -5.04 -57.10
CA ALA A 613 -9.31 -5.43 -56.82
C ALA A 613 -10.19 -4.22 -56.64
N GLN A 614 -11.48 -4.36 -56.98
CA GLN A 614 -12.50 -3.36 -56.66
C GLN A 614 -13.08 -3.69 -55.31
N ARG A 615 -13.03 -2.73 -54.38
CA ARG A 615 -13.53 -2.89 -52.99
C ARG A 615 -15.01 -2.49 -52.92
N TYR A 616 -15.83 -3.42 -52.50
CA TYR A 616 -17.24 -3.17 -52.20
C TYR A 616 -17.43 -3.26 -50.66
N ARG A 617 -18.12 -2.26 -50.12
CA ARG A 617 -18.52 -2.30 -48.72
C ARG A 617 -19.96 -2.79 -48.61
N GLY A 618 -20.23 -3.72 -47.72
CA GLY A 618 -21.56 -4.22 -47.38
C GLY A 618 -22.47 -3.15 -46.72
N GLU A 619 -23.74 -3.49 -46.50
CA GLU A 619 -24.69 -2.63 -45.82
C GLU A 619 -24.34 -2.48 -44.33
N PHE A 620 -24.60 -1.30 -43.76
CA PHE A 620 -24.41 -1.04 -42.33
C PHE A 620 -25.59 -1.54 -41.52
N VAL A 621 -25.31 -2.04 -40.32
CA VAL A 621 -26.28 -2.28 -39.26
C VAL A 621 -26.19 -1.15 -38.24
N GLN A 622 -27.32 -0.65 -37.76
CA GLN A 622 -27.36 0.36 -36.72
C GLN A 622 -27.75 -0.26 -35.39
N SER A 623 -27.01 0.07 -34.35
CA SER A 623 -27.34 -0.22 -32.94
C SER A 623 -27.64 1.09 -32.24
N LEU A 624 -28.84 1.17 -31.63
CA LEU A 624 -29.27 2.31 -30.82
C LEU A 624 -29.26 1.92 -29.33
N CYS A 625 -28.56 2.71 -28.52
CA CYS A 625 -28.67 2.65 -27.09
C CYS A 625 -29.46 3.88 -26.58
N SER A 626 -30.69 3.66 -26.19
CA SER A 626 -31.52 4.58 -25.43
C SER A 626 -31.81 3.97 -24.05
N PHE A 627 -32.14 4.80 -23.09
CA PHE A 627 -32.22 4.37 -21.67
C PHE A 627 -33.67 4.23 -21.19
N ASN A 628 -34.59 3.89 -22.08
CA ASN A 628 -35.99 3.70 -21.76
C ASN A 628 -36.18 2.79 -20.55
N ASP A 629 -37.08 3.19 -19.63
CA ASP A 629 -37.37 2.47 -18.38
C ASP A 629 -36.12 2.27 -17.43
N ASN A 630 -35.08 3.11 -17.58
CA ASN A 630 -33.81 3.00 -16.85
C ASN A 630 -33.05 1.66 -17.08
N VAL A 631 -33.19 1.11 -18.26
CA VAL A 631 -32.58 -0.18 -18.67
C VAL A 631 -31.67 0.04 -19.87
N LEU A 632 -30.48 -0.58 -19.84
CA LEU A 632 -29.60 -0.61 -21.01
C LEU A 632 -30.03 -1.71 -21.98
N PRO A 633 -29.86 -1.53 -23.29
CA PRO A 633 -30.01 -2.59 -24.26
C PRO A 633 -29.04 -3.75 -24.02
N GLU A 634 -29.37 -4.93 -24.53
CA GLU A 634 -28.53 -6.13 -24.40
C GLU A 634 -27.08 -5.90 -24.88
N GLY A 635 -26.12 -6.31 -24.07
CA GLY A 635 -24.70 -6.20 -24.37
C GLY A 635 -24.07 -4.84 -24.03
N TRP A 636 -24.86 -3.80 -23.73
CA TRP A 636 -24.34 -2.54 -23.25
C TRP A 636 -24.09 -2.59 -21.75
N THR A 637 -23.04 -1.94 -21.26
CA THR A 637 -22.67 -1.86 -19.85
C THR A 637 -22.38 -0.44 -19.41
N THR A 638 -22.63 -0.12 -18.15
CA THR A 638 -22.28 1.18 -17.54
C THR A 638 -21.91 1.00 -16.06
N THR A 639 -21.05 1.87 -15.57
CA THR A 639 -20.75 1.98 -14.13
C THR A 639 -21.74 2.88 -13.39
N SER A 640 -22.46 3.76 -14.12
CA SER A 640 -23.48 4.65 -13.53
C SER A 640 -24.78 3.93 -13.24
N THR A 641 -25.38 4.24 -12.09
CA THR A 641 -26.71 3.76 -11.68
C THR A 641 -27.78 4.86 -11.74
N SER A 642 -27.47 6.02 -12.31
CA SER A 642 -28.29 7.23 -12.23
C SER A 642 -28.77 7.68 -13.59
N PHE A 643 -30.03 8.12 -13.65
CA PHE A 643 -30.68 8.59 -14.88
C PHE A 643 -31.35 9.95 -14.66
N TYR A 644 -31.53 10.69 -15.78
CA TYR A 644 -32.25 11.97 -15.82
C TYR A 644 -33.52 11.89 -16.62
N SER A 645 -34.65 12.17 -15.96
CA SER A 645 -35.97 12.36 -16.63
C SER A 645 -36.42 13.83 -16.69
N VAL A 646 -35.51 14.76 -16.40
CA VAL A 646 -35.83 16.21 -16.38
C VAL A 646 -35.75 16.77 -17.80
N ASP A 647 -36.77 17.55 -18.20
CA ASP A 647 -36.85 18.20 -19.52
C ASP A 647 -35.58 18.98 -19.88
N GLY A 648 -35.02 18.67 -21.05
CA GLY A 648 -33.80 19.24 -21.60
C GLY A 648 -32.51 18.53 -21.20
N TYR A 649 -32.60 17.41 -20.47
CA TYR A 649 -31.45 16.56 -20.15
C TYR A 649 -31.47 15.21 -20.86
N TYR A 650 -32.41 14.95 -21.73
CA TYR A 650 -32.50 13.75 -22.56
C TYR A 650 -32.64 14.13 -24.04
N GLY A 651 -32.37 13.19 -24.92
CA GLY A 651 -32.45 13.30 -26.37
C GLY A 651 -33.89 13.17 -26.86
N SER A 652 -34.19 12.13 -27.62
CA SER A 652 -35.52 11.89 -28.22
C SER A 652 -36.59 11.53 -27.19
N SER A 653 -36.24 10.86 -26.11
CA SER A 653 -37.14 10.42 -25.04
C SER A 653 -36.41 10.30 -23.69
N ALA A 654 -37.14 10.52 -22.59
CA ALA A 654 -36.61 10.34 -21.25
C ALA A 654 -36.58 8.86 -20.87
N PRO A 655 -35.62 8.44 -20.02
CA PRO A 655 -34.54 9.23 -19.43
C PRO A 655 -33.19 9.15 -20.20
N SER A 656 -32.26 10.05 -19.90
CA SER A 656 -30.85 9.94 -20.29
C SER A 656 -30.03 9.30 -19.20
N LEU A 657 -28.86 8.74 -19.54
CA LEU A 657 -27.86 8.26 -18.58
C LEU A 657 -27.11 9.44 -17.96
N ARG A 658 -26.98 9.44 -16.63
CA ARG A 658 -26.21 10.44 -15.88
C ARG A 658 -24.81 9.90 -15.56
N LEU A 659 -23.76 10.57 -16.03
CA LEU A 659 -22.36 10.22 -15.74
C LEU A 659 -21.69 11.32 -14.90
N VAL A 660 -20.85 10.89 -13.95
CA VAL A 660 -19.92 11.72 -13.18
C VAL A 660 -18.50 11.27 -13.47
N ASP A 661 -17.48 11.96 -12.92
CA ASP A 661 -16.07 11.61 -13.11
C ASP A 661 -15.82 10.12 -12.86
N GLY A 662 -15.15 9.47 -13.81
CA GLY A 662 -14.85 8.03 -13.81
C GLY A 662 -15.99 7.12 -14.29
N ASP A 663 -17.24 7.61 -14.41
CA ASP A 663 -18.33 6.80 -14.97
C ASP A 663 -18.15 6.56 -16.46
N LEU A 664 -18.53 5.36 -16.91
CA LEU A 664 -18.46 4.98 -18.32
C LEU A 664 -19.75 4.32 -18.84
N LEU A 665 -19.94 4.42 -20.16
CA LEU A 665 -20.88 3.64 -20.96
C LEU A 665 -20.09 2.91 -22.04
N GLN A 666 -20.24 1.59 -22.14
CA GLN A 666 -19.54 0.74 -23.09
C GLN A 666 -20.53 -0.03 -23.97
N SER A 667 -20.26 -0.04 -25.28
CA SER A 667 -21.03 -0.82 -26.24
C SER A 667 -20.72 -2.31 -26.18
N PRO A 668 -21.56 -3.21 -26.73
CA PRO A 668 -21.14 -4.56 -27.04
C PRO A 668 -19.97 -4.56 -28.05
N ILE A 669 -19.28 -5.71 -28.17
CA ILE A 669 -18.33 -5.96 -29.25
C ILE A 669 -19.16 -6.34 -30.48
N PHE A 670 -19.06 -5.54 -31.54
CA PHE A 670 -19.77 -5.79 -32.79
C PHE A 670 -19.02 -6.78 -33.68
N ASP A 671 -19.74 -7.51 -34.52
CA ASP A 671 -19.16 -8.49 -35.46
C ASP A 671 -18.59 -7.85 -36.74
N GLY A 672 -18.58 -6.52 -36.81
CA GLY A 672 -17.98 -5.71 -37.88
C GLY A 672 -17.44 -4.39 -37.40
N ASP A 673 -16.65 -3.74 -38.25
CA ASP A 673 -15.99 -2.46 -37.90
C ASP A 673 -17.03 -1.35 -37.70
N ILE A 674 -16.82 -0.55 -36.68
CA ILE A 674 -17.63 0.64 -36.40
C ILE A 674 -17.29 1.73 -37.42
N ARG A 675 -18.32 2.30 -38.04
CA ARG A 675 -18.21 3.28 -39.11
C ARG A 675 -18.68 4.67 -38.71
N GLN A 676 -19.68 4.73 -37.83
CA GLN A 676 -20.25 5.98 -37.33
C GLN A 676 -20.62 5.83 -35.86
N LEU A 677 -20.44 6.90 -35.10
CA LEU A 677 -20.90 7.07 -33.75
C LEU A 677 -21.61 8.42 -33.65
N SER A 678 -22.79 8.45 -33.08
CA SER A 678 -23.43 9.70 -32.67
C SER A 678 -24.16 9.52 -31.36
N PHE A 679 -24.22 10.60 -30.57
CA PHE A 679 -24.94 10.60 -29.30
C PHE A 679 -25.31 12.03 -28.89
N MET A 680 -26.37 12.18 -28.11
CA MET A 680 -26.70 13.44 -27.45
C MET A 680 -25.88 13.55 -26.16
N ALA A 681 -25.30 14.73 -25.92
CA ALA A 681 -24.60 15.01 -24.66
C ALA A 681 -24.89 16.44 -24.16
N ARG A 682 -24.92 16.56 -22.82
CA ARG A 682 -25.14 17.85 -22.14
C ARG A 682 -24.43 17.89 -20.78
N ARG A 683 -23.69 18.96 -20.48
CA ARG A 683 -23.25 19.28 -19.12
C ARG A 683 -24.37 19.87 -18.29
N THR A 684 -24.44 19.57 -17.00
CA THR A 684 -25.46 20.12 -16.11
C THR A 684 -25.20 21.57 -15.68
N LYS A 685 -23.89 21.97 -15.67
CA LYS A 685 -23.45 23.33 -15.32
C LYS A 685 -22.48 23.85 -16.38
N SER A 686 -22.57 25.15 -16.66
CA SER A 686 -21.74 25.81 -17.69
C SER A 686 -20.30 26.04 -17.27
N ASP A 687 -20.04 26.04 -15.97
CA ASP A 687 -18.73 26.26 -15.34
C ASP A 687 -17.98 24.99 -14.93
N SER A 688 -18.54 23.81 -15.24
CA SER A 688 -17.85 22.55 -14.99
C SER A 688 -16.87 22.20 -16.12
N ASP A 689 -15.73 21.61 -15.78
CA ASP A 689 -14.70 21.20 -16.75
C ASP A 689 -14.90 19.78 -17.28
N ILE A 690 -15.97 19.11 -16.87
CA ILE A 690 -16.25 17.72 -17.22
C ILE A 690 -16.35 17.51 -18.74
N LYS A 691 -15.70 16.48 -19.23
CA LYS A 691 -15.62 16.08 -20.64
C LYS A 691 -15.95 14.61 -20.83
N ILE A 692 -16.20 14.21 -22.06
CA ILE A 692 -16.33 12.81 -22.46
C ILE A 692 -15.04 12.41 -23.19
N VAL A 693 -14.39 11.37 -22.69
CA VAL A 693 -13.29 10.67 -23.38
C VAL A 693 -13.89 9.51 -24.16
N ILE A 694 -13.75 9.54 -25.48
CA ILE A 694 -14.23 8.51 -26.39
C ILE A 694 -13.07 7.59 -26.72
N SER A 695 -13.20 6.30 -26.38
CA SER A 695 -12.19 5.30 -26.70
C SER A 695 -12.79 4.18 -27.54
N GLY A 696 -11.98 3.57 -28.39
CA GLY A 696 -12.35 2.40 -29.19
C GLY A 696 -11.43 1.22 -28.91
N ASP A 697 -11.98 0.00 -28.88
CA ASP A 697 -11.14 -1.21 -29.00
C ASP A 697 -10.91 -1.50 -30.47
N CYS A 698 -9.66 -1.25 -30.93
CA CYS A 698 -9.24 -1.38 -32.31
C CYS A 698 -8.13 -2.44 -32.35
N ASN A 699 -8.37 -3.58 -32.96
CA ASN A 699 -7.46 -4.74 -32.98
C ASN A 699 -7.03 -5.24 -31.57
N GLY A 700 -7.96 -5.26 -30.59
CA GLY A 700 -7.67 -5.70 -29.22
C GLY A 700 -6.84 -4.69 -28.40
N LYS A 701 -6.73 -3.46 -28.89
CA LYS A 701 -6.08 -2.35 -28.15
C LYS A 701 -7.07 -1.22 -27.92
N SER A 702 -7.15 -0.74 -26.68
CA SER A 702 -7.92 0.46 -26.37
C SER A 702 -7.16 1.71 -26.84
N VAL A 703 -7.79 2.49 -27.70
CA VAL A 703 -7.25 3.72 -28.28
C VAL A 703 -8.20 4.87 -27.97
N VAL A 704 -7.69 5.99 -27.44
CA VAL A 704 -8.47 7.22 -27.30
C VAL A 704 -8.69 7.83 -28.68
N LEU A 705 -9.96 7.93 -29.07
CA LEU A 705 -10.36 8.44 -30.37
C LEU A 705 -10.55 9.96 -30.35
N HIS A 706 -11.20 10.47 -29.29
CA HIS A 706 -11.48 11.89 -29.15
C HIS A 706 -11.82 12.27 -27.70
N GLU A 707 -11.62 13.56 -27.36
CA GLU A 707 -12.14 14.17 -26.13
C GLU A 707 -13.05 15.33 -26.49
N VAL A 708 -14.23 15.41 -25.88
CA VAL A 708 -15.20 16.47 -26.14
C VAL A 708 -15.78 17.03 -24.85
N THR A 709 -15.91 18.35 -24.79
CA THR A 709 -16.60 19.05 -23.68
C THR A 709 -18.00 19.45 -24.17
N PRO A 710 -19.06 18.73 -23.74
CA PRO A 710 -20.42 19.01 -24.25
C PRO A 710 -20.94 20.37 -23.83
N THR A 711 -21.92 20.91 -24.56
CA THR A 711 -22.61 22.14 -24.19
C THR A 711 -23.41 21.99 -22.89
N SER A 712 -23.68 23.12 -22.22
CA SER A 712 -24.65 23.18 -21.09
C SER A 712 -26.04 23.68 -21.49
N VAL A 713 -26.25 23.92 -22.75
CA VAL A 713 -27.52 24.44 -23.28
C VAL A 713 -28.66 23.42 -23.13
N LYS A 714 -29.88 23.88 -22.88
CA LYS A 714 -31.08 23.02 -22.80
C LYS A 714 -31.29 22.23 -24.10
N GLY A 715 -31.47 20.92 -23.97
CA GLY A 715 -31.58 19.98 -25.10
C GLY A 715 -30.25 19.37 -25.53
N GLY A 716 -29.10 19.84 -24.96
CA GLY A 716 -27.78 19.29 -25.29
C GLY A 716 -27.32 19.59 -26.72
N GLU A 717 -26.36 18.84 -27.18
CA GLU A 717 -25.88 18.81 -28.57
C GLU A 717 -25.70 17.38 -29.04
N THR A 718 -25.85 17.16 -30.34
CA THR A 718 -25.50 15.89 -30.96
C THR A 718 -24.03 15.91 -31.35
N ILE A 719 -23.26 14.98 -30.80
CA ILE A 719 -21.86 14.75 -31.14
C ILE A 719 -21.84 13.58 -32.11
N ALA A 720 -21.16 13.74 -33.23
CA ALA A 720 -21.11 12.71 -34.29
C ALA A 720 -19.72 12.57 -34.87
N PHE A 721 -19.33 11.33 -35.14
CA PHE A 721 -18.06 10.94 -35.79
C PHE A 721 -18.35 9.95 -36.90
N ASP A 722 -17.64 10.09 -38.01
CA ASP A 722 -17.73 9.23 -39.19
C ASP A 722 -16.33 8.73 -39.56
N GLU A 723 -16.23 7.55 -40.12
CA GLU A 723 -14.97 7.01 -40.65
C GLU A 723 -14.28 7.94 -41.64
N LYS A 724 -15.04 8.80 -42.35
CA LYS A 724 -14.49 9.76 -43.32
C LYS A 724 -13.68 10.88 -42.69
N ASP A 725 -13.96 11.18 -41.42
CA ASP A 725 -13.26 12.22 -40.66
C ASP A 725 -11.93 11.70 -40.11
N GLY A 726 -11.64 10.38 -40.27
CA GLY A 726 -10.46 9.72 -39.74
C GLY A 726 -10.44 9.59 -38.22
N THR A 727 -11.55 9.88 -37.54
CA THR A 727 -11.67 9.81 -36.08
C THR A 727 -11.85 8.37 -35.60
N ILE A 728 -12.54 7.52 -36.37
CA ILE A 728 -12.72 6.11 -36.07
C ILE A 728 -11.76 5.29 -36.93
N PRO A 729 -10.71 4.70 -36.35
CA PRO A 729 -9.79 3.83 -37.09
C PRO A 729 -10.47 2.56 -37.62
N GLU A 730 -9.87 1.93 -38.63
CA GLU A 730 -10.30 0.59 -39.07
C GLU A 730 -10.12 -0.42 -37.93
N HIS A 731 -10.93 -1.51 -37.98
CA HIS A 731 -10.94 -2.59 -37.01
C HIS A 731 -11.32 -2.20 -35.57
N CYS A 732 -11.94 -1.04 -35.36
CA CYS A 732 -12.61 -0.72 -34.11
C CYS A 732 -13.94 -1.44 -34.01
N ARG A 733 -14.14 -2.26 -32.98
CA ARG A 733 -15.34 -3.08 -32.79
C ARG A 733 -16.12 -2.80 -31.51
N GLN A 734 -15.60 -1.96 -30.63
CA GLN A 734 -16.26 -1.55 -29.38
C GLN A 734 -15.95 -0.08 -29.09
N ILE A 735 -16.90 0.64 -28.52
CA ILE A 735 -16.76 2.03 -28.09
C ILE A 735 -17.01 2.14 -26.59
N THR A 736 -16.22 2.97 -25.93
CA THR A 736 -16.41 3.39 -24.53
C THR A 736 -16.49 4.91 -24.47
N LEU A 737 -17.53 5.43 -23.83
CA LEU A 737 -17.71 6.84 -23.49
C LEU A 737 -17.49 6.99 -21.99
N MET A 738 -16.44 7.68 -21.55
CA MET A 738 -16.09 7.87 -20.15
C MET A 738 -16.16 9.35 -19.78
N ALA A 739 -16.85 9.66 -18.70
CA ALA A 739 -16.85 11.00 -18.13
C ALA A 739 -15.56 11.23 -17.35
N LYS A 740 -14.93 12.40 -17.53
CA LYS A 740 -13.68 12.78 -16.88
C LYS A 740 -13.73 14.24 -16.45
N ASP A 741 -13.11 14.52 -15.31
CA ASP A 741 -13.05 15.82 -14.64
C ASP A 741 -14.36 16.19 -13.90
N ASP A 742 -14.35 17.23 -13.07
CA ASP A 742 -15.45 17.56 -12.15
C ASP A 742 -16.73 18.03 -12.88
N GLY A 743 -17.85 17.45 -12.49
CA GLY A 743 -19.16 17.83 -13.01
C GLY A 743 -20.10 16.64 -13.25
N ILE A 744 -21.13 16.89 -14.04
CA ILE A 744 -22.12 15.88 -14.42
C ILE A 744 -22.48 16.04 -15.88
N ILE A 745 -22.51 14.94 -16.63
CA ILE A 745 -22.96 14.86 -18.02
C ILE A 745 -24.23 13.99 -18.12
N ALA A 746 -25.17 14.40 -18.95
CA ALA A 746 -26.26 13.58 -19.44
C ALA A 746 -25.94 13.09 -20.86
N ILE A 747 -26.05 11.79 -21.12
CA ILE A 747 -25.88 11.17 -22.46
C ILE A 747 -27.13 10.42 -22.84
N ASP A 748 -27.52 10.52 -24.13
CA ASP A 748 -28.67 9.82 -24.68
C ASP A 748 -28.53 9.56 -26.17
N ASP A 749 -29.47 8.78 -26.75
CA ASP A 749 -29.59 8.48 -28.19
C ASP A 749 -28.24 8.02 -28.79
N VAL A 750 -27.51 7.14 -28.10
CA VAL A 750 -26.21 6.66 -28.62
C VAL A 750 -26.45 5.71 -29.78
N THR A 751 -26.09 6.14 -30.98
CA THR A 751 -26.23 5.36 -32.22
C THR A 751 -24.89 4.99 -32.79
N ILE A 752 -24.65 3.70 -33.02
CA ILE A 752 -23.46 3.16 -33.67
C ILE A 752 -23.86 2.46 -34.95
N ALA A 753 -23.25 2.87 -36.07
CA ALA A 753 -23.36 2.15 -37.34
C ALA A 753 -22.07 1.28 -37.48
N TYR A 754 -22.26 -0.03 -37.72
CA TYR A 754 -21.18 -1.00 -37.85
C TYR A 754 -21.48 -2.01 -38.96
N GLY A 755 -20.47 -2.85 -39.33
CA GLY A 755 -20.59 -3.91 -40.31
C GLY A 755 -20.05 -3.52 -41.69
N GLY A 756 -20.47 -4.23 -42.71
CA GLY A 756 -19.94 -4.07 -44.02
C GLY A 756 -18.51 -4.61 -44.14
N VAL A 757 -18.35 -5.95 -44.07
CA VAL A 757 -17.09 -6.58 -44.46
C VAL A 757 -16.77 -6.12 -45.89
N ALA A 758 -15.62 -5.46 -46.04
CA ALA A 758 -15.17 -5.07 -47.41
C ALA A 758 -14.89 -6.35 -48.18
N THR A 759 -15.54 -6.49 -49.33
CA THR A 759 -15.27 -7.57 -50.28
C THR A 759 -14.47 -7.05 -51.45
N ASP A 760 -13.29 -7.58 -51.66
CA ASP A 760 -12.38 -7.21 -52.73
C ASP A 760 -12.57 -8.16 -53.92
N THR A 761 -13.13 -7.66 -55.01
CA THR A 761 -13.31 -8.42 -56.22
C THR A 761 -12.18 -8.09 -57.24
N PRO A 762 -11.30 -9.05 -57.57
CA PRO A 762 -10.19 -8.80 -58.48
C PRO A 762 -10.64 -8.32 -59.84
N VAL A 763 -9.97 -7.31 -60.41
CA VAL A 763 -10.12 -6.87 -61.77
C VAL A 763 -9.41 -7.85 -62.68
N SER A 764 -10.15 -8.50 -63.60
CA SER A 764 -9.62 -9.65 -64.38
C SER A 764 -8.28 -9.40 -65.10
N ALA A 765 -8.01 -8.18 -65.54
CA ALA A 765 -6.76 -7.79 -66.22
C ALA A 765 -5.54 -7.71 -65.26
N TYR A 766 -5.81 -7.63 -63.95
CA TYR A 766 -4.81 -7.44 -62.88
C TYR A 766 -5.05 -8.42 -61.74
N ASN A 767 -5.66 -9.55 -61.98
CA ASN A 767 -5.80 -10.63 -61.02
C ASN A 767 -4.57 -11.53 -61.08
N HIS A 768 -3.73 -11.53 -60.06
CA HIS A 768 -2.50 -12.34 -60.01
C HIS A 768 -1.63 -12.14 -61.27
N LYS A 769 -1.47 -10.88 -61.66
CA LYS A 769 -0.74 -10.50 -62.89
C LYS A 769 0.75 -10.57 -62.62
N ASP A 770 1.45 -11.41 -63.35
CA ASP A 770 2.90 -11.42 -63.37
C ASP A 770 3.45 -10.09 -63.98
N VAL A 771 4.23 -9.37 -63.18
CA VAL A 771 4.84 -8.11 -63.56
C VAL A 771 6.36 -8.20 -63.71
N GLY A 772 6.92 -9.41 -63.55
CA GLY A 772 8.34 -9.73 -63.66
C GLY A 772 9.15 -9.21 -62.48
N ASN A 773 10.47 -9.25 -62.61
CA ASN A 773 11.39 -8.78 -61.57
C ASN A 773 11.49 -7.25 -61.57
N THR A 774 10.56 -6.60 -60.92
CA THR A 774 10.47 -5.14 -60.84
C THR A 774 9.89 -4.70 -59.51
N GLU A 775 10.29 -3.55 -58.99
CA GLU A 775 9.76 -2.95 -57.76
C GLU A 775 8.72 -1.85 -58.03
N MET A 776 8.32 -1.72 -59.32
CA MET A 776 7.37 -0.71 -59.75
C MET A 776 6.54 -1.22 -60.93
N PHE A 777 5.25 -0.89 -60.96
CA PHE A 777 4.37 -1.23 -62.06
C PHE A 777 3.29 -0.18 -62.29
N ASP A 778 3.03 0.19 -63.55
CA ASP A 778 1.99 1.13 -63.95
C ASP A 778 0.66 0.39 -64.25
N VAL A 779 -0.37 0.71 -63.49
CA VAL A 779 -1.73 0.18 -63.64
C VAL A 779 -2.55 1.13 -64.50
N MET A 780 -3.05 0.66 -65.63
CA MET A 780 -3.89 1.44 -66.56
C MET A 780 -5.36 1.23 -66.25
N LEU A 781 -5.82 1.75 -65.12
CA LEU A 781 -7.23 1.71 -64.67
C LEU A 781 -7.60 3.07 -64.08
N ASN A 782 -8.80 3.60 -64.40
CA ASN A 782 -9.29 4.81 -63.77
C ASN A 782 -9.68 4.56 -62.32
N PRO A 783 -8.91 5.08 -61.34
CA PRO A 783 -9.20 4.87 -59.93
C PRO A 783 -10.22 5.87 -59.37
N ILE A 784 -10.61 6.94 -60.12
CA ILE A 784 -11.46 8.04 -59.64
C ILE A 784 -12.94 7.60 -59.52
N GLU A 785 -13.36 6.71 -60.39
CA GLU A 785 -14.73 6.22 -60.45
C GLU A 785 -14.92 4.90 -59.65
N ARG A 786 -13.86 4.32 -59.13
CA ARG A 786 -13.88 3.00 -58.48
C ARG A 786 -13.03 3.03 -57.22
N ARG A 787 -13.51 2.43 -56.14
CA ARG A 787 -12.63 2.14 -54.99
C ARG A 787 -11.77 0.93 -55.38
N LEU A 788 -10.47 1.13 -55.58
CA LEU A 788 -9.54 0.09 -55.93
C LEU A 788 -8.59 -0.17 -54.73
N VAL A 789 -8.16 -1.39 -54.59
CA VAL A 789 -7.11 -1.84 -53.69
C VAL A 789 -6.04 -2.56 -54.49
N VAL A 790 -4.78 -2.48 -54.07
CA VAL A 790 -3.65 -3.19 -54.67
C VAL A 790 -2.99 -4.07 -53.65
N MET A 791 -2.52 -5.22 -54.07
CA MET A 791 -1.72 -6.16 -53.30
C MET A 791 -0.59 -6.69 -54.16
N VAL A 792 0.56 -6.95 -53.57
CA VAL A 792 1.76 -7.46 -54.25
C VAL A 792 2.22 -8.74 -53.55
N GLN A 793 2.66 -9.73 -54.30
CA GLN A 793 3.22 -10.99 -53.84
C GLN A 793 4.51 -11.26 -54.63
N ALA A 794 5.55 -11.73 -53.94
CA ALA A 794 6.79 -12.16 -54.58
C ALA A 794 6.74 -13.65 -54.92
N TYR A 795 7.52 -14.07 -55.94
CA TYR A 795 7.81 -15.48 -56.21
C TYR A 795 9.31 -15.70 -56.46
N ASN A 796 9.82 -16.92 -56.16
CA ASN A 796 11.21 -17.31 -56.37
C ASN A 796 11.37 -18.26 -57.54
N ASP A 797 12.61 -18.70 -57.86
CA ASP A 797 12.93 -19.65 -58.90
C ASP A 797 12.55 -21.11 -58.57
N GLU A 798 12.31 -21.43 -57.31
CA GLU A 798 11.83 -22.73 -56.84
C GLU A 798 10.30 -22.86 -57.01
N GLY A 799 9.63 -21.81 -57.45
CA GLY A 799 8.17 -21.77 -57.66
C GLY A 799 7.37 -21.49 -56.37
N GLU A 800 8.06 -21.12 -55.26
CA GLU A 800 7.39 -20.70 -54.04
C GLU A 800 6.91 -19.23 -54.20
N SER A 801 5.83 -18.91 -53.52
CA SER A 801 5.28 -17.55 -53.47
C SER A 801 5.24 -17.06 -52.02
N SER A 802 5.63 -15.79 -51.83
CA SER A 802 5.52 -15.07 -50.54
C SER A 802 4.05 -14.90 -50.12
N MET A 803 3.84 -14.40 -48.92
CA MET A 803 2.50 -13.88 -48.53
C MET A 803 2.16 -12.63 -49.36
N TRP A 804 0.89 -12.37 -49.61
CA TRP A 804 0.42 -11.11 -50.16
C TRP A 804 0.64 -9.95 -49.17
N SER A 805 1.03 -8.78 -49.74
CA SER A 805 1.00 -7.54 -48.96
C SER A 805 -0.41 -7.23 -48.45
N GLN A 806 -0.52 -6.39 -47.41
CA GLN A 806 -1.82 -5.87 -47.03
C GLN A 806 -2.45 -5.07 -48.16
N PRO A 807 -3.79 -5.10 -48.35
CA PRO A 807 -4.48 -4.33 -49.38
C PRO A 807 -4.28 -2.82 -49.18
N ILE A 808 -3.71 -2.13 -50.16
CA ILE A 808 -3.51 -0.68 -50.15
C ILE A 808 -4.59 -0.02 -50.99
N GLU A 809 -5.38 0.88 -50.40
CA GLU A 809 -6.44 1.64 -51.14
C GLU A 809 -5.80 2.67 -52.10
N VAL A 810 -6.32 2.71 -53.31
CA VAL A 810 -5.94 3.70 -54.32
C VAL A 810 -6.77 4.94 -54.07
N THR A 811 -6.31 5.84 -53.21
CA THR A 811 -6.95 7.11 -52.89
C THR A 811 -6.15 8.25 -53.46
N LYS A 812 -6.82 9.27 -54.00
CA LYS A 812 -6.17 10.55 -54.39
C LYS A 812 -5.86 11.29 -53.08
N GLY A 813 -4.86 10.80 -52.30
CA GLY A 813 -4.41 11.41 -51.10
C GLY A 813 -3.40 12.52 -51.41
N ALA A 814 -3.32 13.52 -50.57
CA ALA A 814 -2.38 14.62 -50.66
C ALA A 814 -0.96 14.13 -50.82
N GLU A 815 -0.37 14.37 -51.99
CA GLU A 815 1.08 14.31 -52.16
C GLU A 815 1.69 15.27 -51.13
N GLY A 816 2.38 14.76 -50.10
CA GLY A 816 3.23 15.56 -49.22
C GLY A 816 2.76 15.77 -47.77
N SER A 817 1.90 14.95 -47.19
CA SER A 817 1.74 14.97 -45.73
C SER A 817 2.74 14.03 -45.07
N VAL A 818 3.49 14.57 -44.11
CA VAL A 818 4.49 13.87 -43.31
C VAL A 818 3.79 12.88 -42.36
N GLU A 819 3.54 11.67 -42.82
CA GLU A 819 2.99 10.57 -41.98
C GLU A 819 4.08 9.94 -41.06
N LEU A 820 5.32 10.45 -41.13
CA LEU A 820 6.51 9.92 -40.41
C LEU A 820 6.60 10.28 -38.91
N LEU A 821 5.64 11.00 -38.35
CA LEU A 821 5.71 11.44 -36.95
C LEU A 821 4.75 10.68 -35.97
N ARG A 822 4.04 9.67 -36.45
CA ARG A 822 3.07 8.92 -35.62
C ARG A 822 3.42 7.48 -35.23
N SER A 823 4.53 6.94 -35.74
CA SER A 823 4.97 5.62 -35.27
C SER A 823 5.91 5.77 -34.10
N GLU A 824 5.52 5.28 -32.95
CA GLU A 824 6.24 5.17 -31.65
C GLU A 824 5.90 6.21 -30.56
N GLY A 825 4.65 6.46 -30.22
CA GLY A 825 4.27 6.94 -28.88
C GLY A 825 4.89 8.24 -28.32
N CYS A 826 5.67 8.97 -29.13
CA CYS A 826 6.30 10.24 -28.72
C CYS A 826 5.98 11.33 -29.76
N GLU A 827 5.14 12.29 -29.39
CA GLU A 827 4.90 13.46 -30.24
C GLU A 827 6.15 14.34 -30.39
N ALA A 828 6.42 14.79 -31.63
CA ALA A 828 7.50 15.72 -31.87
C ALA A 828 7.18 17.10 -31.27
N THR A 829 7.98 17.55 -30.32
CA THR A 829 7.81 18.87 -29.70
C THR A 829 8.43 20.01 -30.51
N GLU A 830 9.48 19.75 -31.25
CA GLU A 830 10.19 20.76 -32.06
C GLU A 830 10.83 20.10 -33.30
N LEU A 831 10.77 20.78 -34.44
CA LEU A 831 11.42 20.39 -35.67
C LEU A 831 12.43 21.49 -36.11
N TRP A 832 13.64 21.09 -36.43
CA TRP A 832 14.74 22.01 -36.77
C TRP A 832 15.40 21.62 -38.09
N THR A 833 15.83 22.60 -38.88
CA THR A 833 16.73 22.37 -39.99
C THR A 833 18.12 21.96 -39.47
N ILE A 834 18.94 21.34 -40.31
CA ILE A 834 20.29 20.90 -39.93
C ILE A 834 21.24 22.06 -39.59
N ASP A 835 20.93 23.27 -40.08
CA ASP A 835 21.63 24.52 -39.75
C ASP A 835 21.08 25.26 -38.54
N GLY A 836 20.12 24.62 -37.75
CA GLY A 836 19.67 25.08 -36.48
C GLY A 836 18.48 26.06 -36.49
N ARG A 837 17.69 26.12 -37.57
CA ARG A 837 16.46 26.94 -37.62
C ARG A 837 15.25 26.12 -37.21
N LEU A 838 14.43 26.63 -36.26
CA LEU A 838 13.17 26.04 -35.88
C LEU A 838 12.13 26.20 -36.99
N ILE A 839 11.45 25.13 -37.33
CA ILE A 839 10.35 25.12 -38.33
C ILE A 839 9.03 25.23 -37.56
N SER A 840 8.36 26.35 -37.75
CA SER A 840 7.08 26.67 -37.06
C SER A 840 5.84 26.11 -37.77
N ASP A 841 5.94 25.73 -39.05
CA ASP A 841 4.84 25.11 -39.79
C ASP A 841 5.29 23.76 -40.41
N CYS A 842 4.82 22.67 -39.80
CA CYS A 842 5.19 21.32 -40.19
C CYS A 842 4.32 20.75 -41.35
N ARG A 843 3.40 21.53 -41.94
CA ARG A 843 2.44 21.05 -42.93
C ARG A 843 3.03 20.99 -44.35
N ASN A 844 4.12 21.72 -44.64
CA ASN A 844 4.82 21.73 -45.96
C ASN A 844 6.32 21.85 -45.75
N ILE A 845 6.97 20.75 -45.39
CA ILE A 845 8.41 20.73 -45.17
C ILE A 845 9.12 20.33 -46.49
N PRO A 846 10.03 21.13 -47.01
CA PRO A 846 10.80 20.77 -48.21
C PRO A 846 11.62 19.48 -48.02
N ALA A 847 11.89 18.76 -49.11
CA ALA A 847 12.79 17.61 -49.04
C ALA A 847 14.15 18.02 -48.45
N GLY A 848 14.63 17.31 -47.44
CA GLY A 848 15.87 17.66 -46.75
C GLY A 848 16.11 16.86 -45.48
N ILE A 849 17.20 17.20 -44.79
CA ILE A 849 17.57 16.58 -43.52
C ILE A 849 17.13 17.50 -42.37
N TYR A 850 16.44 16.96 -41.40
CA TYR A 850 15.89 17.70 -40.27
C TYR A 850 16.23 17.02 -38.92
N ILE A 851 16.21 17.79 -37.85
CA ILE A 851 16.38 17.30 -36.46
C ILE A 851 15.04 17.43 -35.75
N VAL A 852 14.52 16.33 -35.26
CA VAL A 852 13.30 16.27 -34.48
C VAL A 852 13.65 16.09 -33.01
N LYS A 853 13.11 16.95 -32.16
CA LYS A 853 13.16 16.79 -30.71
C LYS A 853 11.84 16.23 -30.23
N THR A 854 11.88 15.18 -29.42
CA THR A 854 10.74 14.54 -28.78
C THR A 854 11.01 14.43 -27.27
N PRO A 855 10.02 14.19 -26.45
CA PRO A 855 10.23 13.88 -25.02
C PRO A 855 11.20 12.70 -24.77
N CYS A 856 11.33 11.80 -25.76
CA CYS A 856 12.20 10.61 -25.69
C CYS A 856 13.61 10.84 -26.28
N GLY A 857 13.95 12.07 -26.73
CA GLY A 857 15.27 12.41 -27.23
C GLY A 857 15.28 13.17 -28.58
N VAL A 858 16.47 13.37 -29.15
CA VAL A 858 16.68 14.09 -30.39
C VAL A 858 17.03 13.10 -31.50
N ARG A 859 16.33 13.14 -32.63
CA ARG A 859 16.55 12.25 -33.77
C ARG A 859 16.74 13.05 -35.06
N LYS A 860 17.56 12.52 -35.99
CA LYS A 860 17.72 13.03 -37.34
C LYS A 860 16.72 12.33 -38.26
N ILE A 861 15.94 13.10 -39.03
CA ILE A 861 15.00 12.57 -40.02
C ILE A 861 15.39 13.08 -41.43
N ILE A 862 15.01 12.33 -42.44
CA ILE A 862 15.17 12.72 -43.85
C ILE A 862 13.75 12.82 -44.42
N VAL A 863 13.38 14.04 -44.83
CA VAL A 863 12.17 14.30 -45.64
C VAL A 863 12.58 14.18 -47.09
N ARG A 864 11.96 13.28 -47.82
CA ARG A 864 12.24 13.00 -49.24
C ARG A 864 11.16 13.56 -50.14
#